data_772aef4c98b9b2c09f6bcba49d0e5bf8
#
_entry.id   772aef4c98b9b2c09f6bcba49d0e5bf8
#
_cell.length_a   1.000
_cell.length_b   1.000
_cell.length_c   1.000
_cell.angle_alpha   90.00
_cell.angle_beta   90.00
_cell.angle_gamma   90.00
#
_symmetry.space_group_name_H-M   'P 1'
#
loop_
_entity.id
_entity.type
_entity.pdbx_description
1 polymer ?
#
loop_
_entity_poly.entity_id
_entity_poly.type
_entity_poly.pdbx_seq_one_letter_code
_entity_poly.pdbx_strand_id
1 'polypeptide(L)'
;MEYHYLLNKRISFVKQAFIVGLSLFFFLPIKAYHIRGKVVDPTQKQTLIGANVVVKKDSTTILKTTQTDENGCFSIKDIAEPNISIAISYFGYKGITLHYYGNSSDIDMGTIHLLPETQQLKEVTVIGKRVIQKADKYVIIPSEEEINRVSASISLLNELKLKMPGLRINEALQTITIDGSAPVFMINGKKQPLSKVQGLNHQDILRIEYSNTPDLRHIDDGNGGVINFIMKTPVQGGFIMANTNQAITTMRNRSQLTGSYFKKKSEWSIQYNTTWRNSKKVYDNKNERFIGREYDIIRRQEGLPSTTKDFDNSVLLSYTYMYDPSTMLMASLDLKLHHKKDCEDNRIVEQYGSSVERYTKNYYTNSHYTSPSLDLFFKKALSKTQTIELNSVGRWSNGDYTRGMRNSNLYHQENNTHNNSWNMTHEVLYTQLFKTLSTKWGANYSHQVAENNYAENSGKRVTDKLFKDDIYLYGVVSGALKSLGYTVGLGGKMYRNATATRSKTFFRLKTTATFNYAMGRNWSLNYLFMYNPSQPSLANFSNVVQTIDRISVQMGNVNVKPSVWTRNRLLLLFNKNHISSSLQTSYSVTTNPLVNTYQYISDAASPYHGLFMKKTENGKNDRHFNVEYSVGMQNIAQHLSFQLITGWSRFSMEGSNYRHHVSKMYASISLNGYWKHWSAFANIDLAPQYSIWGTNLYSGTKYNYMGVKYHLKNWDFGLRLDNPLTKRGFIQCAENISNVVPSHSEYYISDMANMVELSIQYRLPFGKAYKKANRTLRNKNFDAGVNNEY
;
A
#
# COMPACT_ATOMS: atom_id res chain seq x y z
N MET A 1 -41.03 68.53 -46.88
CA MET A 1 -40.80 67.31 -46.04
C MET A 1 -39.34 66.81 -46.12
N GLU A 2 -38.55 67.19 -47.06
CA GLU A 2 -37.13 66.72 -47.18
C GLU A 2 -36.17 67.45 -46.23
N TYR A 3 -36.41 68.68 -45.84
CA TYR A 3 -35.52 69.41 -44.95
C TYR A 3 -35.54 68.93 -43.48
N HIS A 4 -36.60 68.36 -43.01
CA HIS A 4 -36.70 67.75 -41.72
C HIS A 4 -36.04 66.36 -41.62
N TYR A 5 -35.93 65.63 -42.69
CA TYR A 5 -35.35 64.31 -42.76
C TYR A 5 -33.80 64.37 -42.69
N LEU A 6 -33.22 65.39 -43.37
CA LEU A 6 -31.75 65.57 -43.37
C LEU A 6 -31.22 66.16 -42.03
N LEU A 7 -32.01 66.95 -41.32
CA LEU A 7 -31.64 67.52 -40.00
C LEU A 7 -31.65 66.44 -38.94
N ASN A 8 -32.61 65.53 -38.94
CA ASN A 8 -32.70 64.40 -38.00
C ASN A 8 -31.55 63.37 -38.23
N LYS A 9 -31.16 63.18 -39.49
CA LYS A 9 -30.01 62.21 -39.77
C LYS A 9 -28.66 62.80 -39.34
N ARG A 10 -28.46 64.11 -39.45
CA ARG A 10 -27.23 64.77 -38.94
C ARG A 10 -27.19 64.84 -37.41
N ILE A 11 -28.27 65.01 -36.69
CA ILE A 11 -28.39 65.00 -35.27
C ILE A 11 -28.17 63.58 -34.73
N SER A 12 -28.68 62.55 -35.43
CA SER A 12 -28.42 61.12 -35.08
C SER A 12 -26.96 60.76 -35.24
N PHE A 13 -26.28 61.22 -36.34
CA PHE A 13 -24.85 60.90 -36.56
C PHE A 13 -23.93 61.61 -35.54
N VAL A 14 -24.25 62.86 -35.15
CA VAL A 14 -23.49 63.60 -34.09
C VAL A 14 -23.72 62.95 -32.72
N LYS A 15 -24.95 62.46 -32.40
CA LYS A 15 -25.22 61.70 -31.17
C LYS A 15 -24.48 60.36 -31.16
N GLN A 16 -24.44 59.63 -32.24
CA GLN A 16 -23.68 58.36 -32.35
C GLN A 16 -22.17 58.59 -32.32
N ALA A 17 -21.65 59.65 -32.95
CA ALA A 17 -20.25 60.02 -32.88
C ALA A 17 -19.82 60.48 -31.49
N PHE A 18 -20.72 61.14 -30.70
CA PHE A 18 -20.46 61.57 -29.33
C PHE A 18 -20.50 60.42 -28.36
N ILE A 19 -21.40 59.41 -28.56
CA ILE A 19 -21.45 58.19 -27.72
C ILE A 19 -20.23 57.30 -28.00
N VAL A 20 -19.79 57.15 -29.24
CA VAL A 20 -18.56 56.42 -29.57
C VAL A 20 -17.30 57.18 -29.11
N GLY A 21 -17.28 58.46 -29.15
CA GLY A 21 -16.19 59.31 -28.62
C GLY A 21 -16.12 59.23 -27.10
N LEU A 22 -17.24 59.22 -26.37
CA LEU A 22 -17.29 59.08 -24.92
C LEU A 22 -16.94 57.66 -24.46
N SER A 23 -17.25 56.61 -25.25
CA SER A 23 -16.84 55.22 -24.95
C SER A 23 -15.36 54.95 -25.19
N LEU A 24 -14.69 55.75 -26.02
CA LEU A 24 -13.23 55.65 -26.24
C LEU A 24 -12.40 56.35 -25.17
N PHE A 25 -13.00 57.27 -24.36
CA PHE A 25 -12.30 57.99 -23.32
C PHE A 25 -12.28 57.25 -21.95
N PHE A 26 -12.99 56.13 -21.81
CA PHE A 26 -13.01 55.33 -20.58
C PHE A 26 -12.13 54.07 -20.60
N PHE A 27 -11.39 53.80 -21.65
CA PHE A 27 -10.33 52.80 -21.66
C PHE A 27 -8.94 53.40 -21.35
N LEU A 28 -8.81 53.91 -20.15
CA LEU A 28 -7.45 54.00 -19.60
C LEU A 28 -6.97 52.54 -19.43
N PRO A 29 -5.85 52.11 -19.99
CA PRO A 29 -5.30 50.80 -19.74
C PRO A 29 -4.92 50.78 -18.27
N ILE A 30 -5.74 50.08 -17.45
CA ILE A 30 -5.35 49.71 -16.10
C ILE A 30 -4.16 48.79 -16.31
N LYS A 31 -2.95 49.30 -16.01
CA LYS A 31 -1.73 48.49 -16.03
C LYS A 31 -1.83 47.45 -14.93
N ALA A 32 -2.25 46.24 -15.29
CA ALA A 32 -2.19 45.11 -14.42
C ALA A 32 -0.75 44.60 -14.34
N TYR A 33 -0.27 44.32 -13.14
CA TYR A 33 1.07 43.83 -12.88
C TYR A 33 1.07 42.42 -12.29
N HIS A 34 2.21 41.76 -12.28
CA HIS A 34 2.41 40.41 -11.81
C HIS A 34 3.22 40.39 -10.52
N ILE A 35 2.91 39.44 -9.64
CA ILE A 35 3.64 39.24 -8.39
C ILE A 35 4.21 37.81 -8.44
N ARG A 36 5.51 37.67 -8.18
CA ARG A 36 6.19 36.40 -8.12
C ARG A 36 7.16 36.35 -6.95
N GLY A 37 7.45 35.13 -6.48
CA GLY A 37 8.42 34.94 -5.42
C GLY A 37 8.62 33.45 -5.13
N LYS A 38 9.52 33.18 -4.19
CA LYS A 38 9.84 31.82 -3.75
C LYS A 38 9.81 31.74 -2.23
N VAL A 39 9.12 30.74 -1.67
CA VAL A 39 9.00 30.55 -0.22
C VAL A 39 9.86 29.36 0.22
N VAL A 40 10.74 29.61 1.21
CA VAL A 40 11.67 28.61 1.71
C VAL A 40 11.72 28.61 3.24
N ASP A 41 12.09 27.48 3.81
CA ASP A 41 12.53 27.37 5.19
C ASP A 41 14.04 27.66 5.26
N PRO A 42 14.47 28.76 5.88
CA PRO A 42 15.88 29.13 5.94
C PRO A 42 16.70 28.18 6.81
N THR A 43 16.07 27.51 7.80
CA THR A 43 16.75 26.58 8.70
C THR A 43 17.09 25.27 8.02
N GLN A 44 16.31 24.90 7.00
CA GLN A 44 16.43 23.63 6.27
C GLN A 44 16.87 23.82 4.82
N LYS A 45 16.96 25.06 4.32
CA LYS A 45 17.17 25.36 2.89
C LYS A 45 16.18 24.63 1.97
N GLN A 46 14.97 24.39 2.48
CA GLN A 46 13.93 23.64 1.77
C GLN A 46 12.85 24.59 1.24
N THR A 47 12.37 24.30 0.03
CA THR A 47 11.22 24.96 -0.56
C THR A 47 9.95 24.54 0.15
N LEU A 48 9.08 25.50 0.48
CA LEU A 48 7.79 25.25 1.10
C LEU A 48 6.73 25.11 0.01
N ILE A 49 6.37 23.88 -0.32
CA ILE A 49 5.40 23.54 -1.35
C ILE A 49 4.00 23.67 -0.77
N GLY A 50 3.09 24.39 -1.47
CA GLY A 50 1.72 24.60 -1.00
C GLY A 50 1.61 25.68 0.08
N ALA A 51 2.60 26.56 0.26
CA ALA A 51 2.46 27.75 1.07
C ALA A 51 1.40 28.66 0.45
N ASN A 52 0.49 29.15 1.27
CA ASN A 52 -0.59 30.03 0.84
C ASN A 52 -0.08 31.45 0.66
N VAL A 53 -0.38 32.05 -0.48
CA VAL A 53 -0.09 33.45 -0.79
C VAL A 53 -1.41 34.14 -1.10
N VAL A 54 -1.75 35.14 -0.31
CA VAL A 54 -3.03 35.87 -0.39
C VAL A 54 -2.73 37.34 -0.62
N VAL A 55 -3.23 37.85 -1.74
CA VAL A 55 -3.20 39.27 -2.06
C VAL A 55 -4.51 39.91 -1.62
N LYS A 56 -4.43 40.94 -0.80
CA LYS A 56 -5.58 41.67 -0.26
C LYS A 56 -5.47 43.14 -0.61
N LYS A 57 -6.62 43.79 -0.84
CA LYS A 57 -6.73 45.23 -0.98
C LYS A 57 -6.70 45.91 0.39
N ASP A 58 -7.38 45.30 1.38
CA ASP A 58 -7.49 45.78 2.77
C ASP A 58 -7.52 44.57 3.71
N SER A 59 -7.77 44.77 5.01
CA SER A 59 -7.82 43.71 6.01
C SER A 59 -8.86 42.61 5.72
N THR A 60 -9.90 42.90 4.95
CA THR A 60 -11.05 42.01 4.72
C THR A 60 -11.18 41.55 3.27
N THR A 61 -10.78 42.38 2.30
CA THR A 61 -11.01 42.15 0.85
C THR A 61 -9.87 41.40 0.22
N ILE A 62 -10.10 40.14 -0.13
CA ILE A 62 -9.14 39.29 -0.86
C ILE A 62 -9.28 39.54 -2.37
N LEU A 63 -8.21 39.93 -3.02
CA LEU A 63 -8.12 40.14 -4.47
C LEU A 63 -7.84 38.83 -5.20
N LYS A 64 -6.77 38.15 -4.83
CA LYS A 64 -6.34 36.87 -5.43
C LYS A 64 -5.62 36.00 -4.42
N THR A 65 -5.66 34.69 -4.66
CA THR A 65 -4.94 33.70 -3.86
C THR A 65 -4.21 32.72 -4.78
N THR A 66 -3.03 32.27 -4.36
CA THR A 66 -2.27 31.20 -5.00
C THR A 66 -1.53 30.38 -3.96
N GLN A 67 -0.92 29.29 -4.39
CA GLN A 67 -0.02 28.48 -3.56
C GLN A 67 1.31 28.30 -4.26
N THR A 68 2.37 28.08 -3.47
CA THR A 68 3.68 27.78 -4.01
C THR A 68 3.70 26.41 -4.68
N ASP A 69 4.40 26.34 -5.80
CA ASP A 69 4.64 25.12 -6.57
C ASP A 69 5.71 24.22 -5.90
N GLU A 70 6.14 23.17 -6.61
CA GLU A 70 7.13 22.20 -6.14
C GLU A 70 8.51 22.78 -5.89
N ASN A 71 8.84 23.91 -6.51
CA ASN A 71 10.06 24.65 -6.31
C ASN A 71 9.91 25.72 -5.23
N GLY A 72 8.74 25.76 -4.56
CA GLY A 72 8.36 26.78 -3.62
C GLY A 72 8.05 28.12 -4.27
N CYS A 73 7.91 28.19 -5.60
CA CYS A 73 7.64 29.40 -6.35
C CYS A 73 6.13 29.65 -6.47
N PHE A 74 5.75 30.92 -6.49
CA PHE A 74 4.40 31.36 -6.80
C PHE A 74 4.41 32.48 -7.81
N SER A 75 3.29 32.59 -8.54
CA SER A 75 3.03 33.71 -9.47
C SER A 75 1.55 34.06 -9.44
N ILE A 76 1.26 35.33 -9.30
CA ILE A 76 -0.09 35.92 -9.34
C ILE A 76 -0.09 36.96 -10.46
N LYS A 77 -0.98 36.83 -11.40
CA LYS A 77 -1.09 37.70 -12.58
C LYS A 77 -2.28 38.62 -12.45
N ASP A 78 -2.26 39.73 -13.21
CA ASP A 78 -3.39 40.64 -13.41
C ASP A 78 -3.90 41.27 -12.10
N ILE A 79 -3.02 41.87 -11.33
CA ILE A 79 -3.34 42.72 -10.19
C ILE A 79 -3.43 44.17 -10.68
N ALA A 80 -4.59 44.81 -10.47
CA ALA A 80 -4.85 46.16 -10.89
C ALA A 80 -4.86 47.17 -9.75
N GLU A 81 -4.80 46.70 -8.50
CA GLU A 81 -4.85 47.55 -7.32
C GLU A 81 -3.46 48.06 -6.93
N PRO A 82 -3.28 49.41 -6.78
CA PRO A 82 -1.96 49.99 -6.49
C PRO A 82 -1.50 49.78 -5.04
N ASN A 83 -2.47 49.58 -4.12
CA ASN A 83 -2.16 49.34 -2.70
C ASN A 83 -2.65 47.93 -2.34
N ILE A 84 -1.71 47.09 -1.97
CA ILE A 84 -1.99 45.69 -1.64
C ILE A 84 -1.21 45.24 -0.40
N SER A 85 -1.71 44.24 0.27
CA SER A 85 -0.99 43.45 1.24
C SER A 85 -0.89 42.02 0.78
N ILE A 86 0.30 41.42 0.91
CA ILE A 86 0.55 40.02 0.53
C ILE A 86 0.84 39.26 1.81
N ALA A 87 -0.09 38.41 2.19
CA ALA A 87 0.05 37.50 3.32
C ALA A 87 0.53 36.13 2.84
N ILE A 88 1.62 35.65 3.43
CA ILE A 88 2.19 34.33 3.10
C ILE A 88 2.19 33.51 4.38
N SER A 89 1.57 32.35 4.31
CA SER A 89 1.43 31.46 5.45
C SER A 89 1.65 30.00 5.04
N TYR A 90 2.20 29.24 5.97
CA TYR A 90 2.37 27.81 5.81
C TYR A 90 2.19 27.12 7.16
N PHE A 91 1.54 25.95 7.17
CA PHE A 91 1.26 25.25 8.43
C PHE A 91 2.54 24.92 9.19
N GLY A 92 2.59 25.32 10.48
CA GLY A 92 3.76 25.14 11.35
C GLY A 92 4.88 26.17 11.15
N TYR A 93 4.59 27.27 10.45
CA TYR A 93 5.52 28.36 10.23
C TYR A 93 4.89 29.71 10.58
N LYS A 94 5.69 30.64 11.06
CA LYS A 94 5.27 32.02 11.31
C LYS A 94 4.91 32.68 9.98
N GLY A 95 3.63 33.04 9.82
CA GLY A 95 3.17 33.78 8.65
C GLY A 95 3.74 35.18 8.60
N ILE A 96 3.92 35.72 7.41
CA ILE A 96 4.38 37.07 7.16
C ILE A 96 3.33 37.81 6.33
N THR A 97 3.23 39.13 6.53
CA THR A 97 2.44 40.01 5.69
C THR A 97 3.31 41.18 5.27
N LEU A 98 3.39 41.43 3.97
CA LEU A 98 4.14 42.52 3.36
C LEU A 98 3.16 43.49 2.70
N HIS A 99 3.38 44.80 2.86
CA HIS A 99 2.55 45.85 2.31
C HIS A 99 3.25 46.55 1.18
N TYR A 100 2.55 46.77 0.08
CA TYR A 100 3.02 47.50 -1.08
C TYR A 100 2.03 48.64 -1.36
N TYR A 101 2.57 49.87 -1.55
CA TYR A 101 1.79 51.07 -1.78
C TYR A 101 2.23 51.76 -3.08
N GLY A 102 1.23 52.26 -3.85
CA GLY A 102 1.46 52.98 -5.08
C GLY A 102 2.10 52.15 -6.20
N ASN A 103 2.00 50.81 -6.18
CA ASN A 103 2.65 49.96 -7.15
C ASN A 103 1.90 49.89 -8.46
N SER A 104 2.63 49.98 -9.58
CA SER A 104 2.10 49.88 -10.94
C SER A 104 2.99 49.00 -11.86
N SER A 105 3.96 48.31 -11.29
CA SER A 105 4.91 47.43 -12.00
C SER A 105 5.00 46.06 -11.36
N ASP A 106 5.51 45.10 -12.09
CA ASP A 106 5.71 43.72 -11.61
C ASP A 106 6.54 43.68 -10.31
N ILE A 107 6.09 42.88 -9.35
CA ILE A 107 6.74 42.67 -8.05
C ILE A 107 7.43 41.32 -8.07
N ASP A 108 8.77 41.36 -7.99
CA ASP A 108 9.55 40.14 -7.67
C ASP A 108 9.94 40.18 -6.19
N MET A 109 9.29 39.32 -5.41
CA MET A 109 9.52 39.21 -3.96
C MET A 109 10.80 38.44 -3.60
N GLY A 110 11.52 37.93 -4.59
CA GLY A 110 12.71 37.12 -4.38
C GLY A 110 12.44 35.86 -3.55
N THR A 111 13.38 35.54 -2.66
CA THR A 111 13.25 34.40 -1.74
C THR A 111 12.74 34.85 -0.38
N ILE A 112 11.58 34.35 -0.01
CA ILE A 112 10.86 34.64 1.22
C ILE A 112 11.12 33.53 2.22
N HIS A 113 11.56 33.88 3.41
CA HIS A 113 11.94 32.96 4.47
C HIS A 113 10.81 32.87 5.52
N LEU A 114 10.19 31.71 5.66
CA LEU A 114 9.27 31.43 6.75
C LEU A 114 9.99 30.64 7.84
N LEU A 115 9.95 31.15 9.08
CA LEU A 115 10.54 30.49 10.24
C LEU A 115 9.55 29.50 10.85
N PRO A 116 9.99 28.28 11.26
CA PRO A 116 9.14 27.36 12.01
C PRO A 116 8.65 28.00 13.31
N GLU A 117 7.35 27.82 13.63
CA GLU A 117 6.73 28.36 14.84
C GLU A 117 6.11 27.26 15.68
N THR A 118 6.32 27.33 16.99
CA THR A 118 5.84 26.31 17.95
C THR A 118 4.58 26.74 18.72
N GLN A 119 4.04 27.93 18.49
CA GLN A 119 2.84 28.45 19.15
C GLN A 119 1.66 28.55 18.18
N GLN A 120 0.46 28.17 18.69
CA GLN A 120 -0.80 28.29 17.98
C GLN A 120 -1.14 29.76 17.66
N LEU A 121 -1.19 30.07 16.38
CA LEU A 121 -1.76 31.35 15.90
C LEU A 121 -3.25 31.19 15.62
N LYS A 122 -4.02 32.22 15.98
CA LYS A 122 -5.44 32.35 15.64
C LYS A 122 -5.63 32.27 14.13
N GLU A 123 -6.67 31.56 13.76
CA GLU A 123 -7.10 31.18 12.43
C GLU A 123 -7.13 32.34 11.41
N VAL A 124 -6.25 32.27 10.41
CA VAL A 124 -6.48 32.89 9.11
C VAL A 124 -7.02 31.80 8.20
N THR A 125 -8.31 31.78 7.97
CA THR A 125 -8.97 30.84 7.08
C THR A 125 -8.58 31.13 5.63
N VAL A 126 -7.52 30.54 5.15
CA VAL A 126 -7.15 30.60 3.73
C VAL A 126 -7.59 29.30 3.07
N ILE A 127 -8.56 29.40 2.18
CA ILE A 127 -9.09 28.29 1.38
C ILE A 127 -8.06 27.99 0.24
N GLY A 128 -6.96 27.35 0.58
CA GLY A 128 -6.03 26.80 -0.40
C GLY A 128 -6.41 25.35 -0.76
N LYS A 129 -6.01 24.88 -1.96
CA LYS A 129 -6.18 23.45 -2.33
C LYS A 129 -5.33 22.59 -1.40
N ARG A 130 -5.97 21.76 -0.57
CA ARG A 130 -5.30 20.84 0.35
C ARG A 130 -4.87 19.53 -0.29
N VAL A 131 -5.26 19.29 -1.53
CA VAL A 131 -4.82 18.18 -2.37
C VAL A 131 -4.23 18.73 -3.64
N ILE A 132 -2.94 18.51 -3.85
CA ILE A 132 -2.20 18.96 -5.04
C ILE A 132 -1.86 17.71 -5.83
N GLN A 133 -2.38 17.61 -7.05
CA GLN A 133 -2.05 16.53 -7.97
C GLN A 133 -0.74 16.88 -8.70
N LYS A 134 0.21 15.95 -8.66
CA LYS A 134 1.47 16.00 -9.41
C LYS A 134 1.51 14.93 -10.48
N ALA A 135 2.57 14.91 -11.29
CA ALA A 135 2.75 13.92 -12.33
C ALA A 135 2.73 12.48 -11.80
N ASP A 136 3.37 12.25 -10.65
CA ASP A 136 3.64 10.94 -10.05
C ASP A 136 2.88 10.68 -8.73
N LYS A 137 2.26 11.70 -8.15
CA LYS A 137 1.65 11.58 -6.80
C LYS A 137 0.64 12.67 -6.48
N TYR A 138 -0.14 12.43 -5.45
CA TYR A 138 -0.95 13.43 -4.77
C TYR A 138 -0.22 13.94 -3.53
N VAL A 139 -0.16 15.24 -3.35
CA VAL A 139 0.36 15.87 -2.13
C VAL A 139 -0.83 16.31 -1.30
N ILE A 140 -1.03 15.69 -0.15
CA ILE A 140 -2.17 15.91 0.74
C ILE A 140 -1.66 16.63 1.99
N ILE A 141 -2.18 17.83 2.23
CA ILE A 141 -1.84 18.65 3.39
C ILE A 141 -3.00 18.56 4.38
N PRO A 142 -2.81 17.85 5.52
CA PRO A 142 -3.85 17.75 6.54
C PRO A 142 -4.18 19.13 7.11
N SER A 143 -5.46 19.36 7.44
CA SER A 143 -5.87 20.55 8.17
C SER A 143 -5.58 20.40 9.66
N GLU A 144 -5.53 21.50 10.40
CA GLU A 144 -5.48 21.46 11.87
C GLU A 144 -6.68 20.70 12.44
N GLU A 145 -7.86 20.92 11.88
CA GLU A 145 -9.07 20.22 12.25
C GLU A 145 -8.96 18.70 12.05
N GLU A 146 -8.45 18.24 10.88
CA GLU A 146 -8.22 16.81 10.60
C GLU A 146 -7.15 16.22 11.52
N ILE A 147 -6.10 16.99 11.84
CA ILE A 147 -5.06 16.58 12.79
C ILE A 147 -5.61 16.48 14.20
N ASN A 148 -6.41 17.45 14.64
CA ASN A 148 -6.93 17.52 16.02
C ASN A 148 -8.05 16.51 16.29
N ARG A 149 -8.69 15.96 15.23
CA ARG A 149 -9.72 14.91 15.36
C ARG A 149 -9.19 13.54 15.64
N VAL A 150 -7.92 13.33 15.45
CA VAL A 150 -7.27 12.01 15.51
C VAL A 150 -6.09 12.02 16.48
N SER A 151 -5.70 10.85 16.94
CA SER A 151 -4.60 10.68 17.91
C SER A 151 -3.41 9.93 17.35
N ALA A 152 -3.57 9.30 16.18
CA ALA A 152 -2.56 8.45 15.59
C ALA A 152 -2.40 8.70 14.09
N SER A 153 -1.24 8.38 13.55
CA SER A 153 -0.94 8.53 12.13
C SER A 153 -1.85 7.68 11.22
N ILE A 154 -2.22 6.48 11.65
CA ILE A 154 -3.14 5.61 10.89
C ILE A 154 -4.57 6.14 10.94
N SER A 155 -5.00 6.66 12.08
CA SER A 155 -6.30 7.34 12.18
C SER A 155 -6.34 8.58 11.29
N LEU A 156 -5.20 9.30 11.13
CA LEU A 156 -5.10 10.40 10.17
C LEU A 156 -5.22 9.91 8.72
N LEU A 157 -4.59 8.79 8.37
CA LEU A 157 -4.80 8.17 7.05
C LEU A 157 -6.27 7.81 6.82
N ASN A 158 -6.94 7.25 7.84
CA ASN A 158 -8.35 6.89 7.76
C ASN A 158 -9.24 8.14 7.59
N GLU A 159 -8.91 9.25 8.25
CA GLU A 159 -9.57 10.54 8.05
C GLU A 159 -9.38 11.08 6.63
N LEU A 160 -8.19 10.93 6.08
CA LEU A 160 -7.81 11.45 4.76
C LEU A 160 -8.09 10.47 3.60
N LYS A 161 -8.60 9.26 3.86
CA LYS A 161 -8.71 8.19 2.85
C LYS A 161 -9.54 8.57 1.62
N LEU A 162 -10.54 9.44 1.77
CA LEU A 162 -11.33 9.93 0.63
C LEU A 162 -10.54 10.79 -0.35
N LYS A 163 -9.39 11.34 0.09
CA LYS A 163 -8.42 12.07 -0.75
C LYS A 163 -7.37 11.14 -1.37
N MET A 164 -7.42 9.83 -1.08
CA MET A 164 -6.47 8.79 -1.46
C MET A 164 -7.16 7.65 -2.21
N PRO A 165 -7.39 7.80 -3.53
CA PRO A 165 -8.15 6.83 -4.31
C PRO A 165 -7.56 5.42 -4.24
N GLY A 166 -8.41 4.41 -4.08
CA GLY A 166 -8.01 3.01 -3.95
C GLY A 166 -7.48 2.61 -2.57
N LEU A 167 -7.28 3.56 -1.65
CA LEU A 167 -6.84 3.28 -0.28
C LEU A 167 -7.95 2.63 0.53
N ARG A 168 -7.64 1.48 1.12
CA ARG A 168 -8.50 0.75 2.06
C ARG A 168 -7.75 0.49 3.34
N ILE A 169 -8.40 0.75 4.47
CA ILE A 169 -7.83 0.55 5.80
C ILE A 169 -8.80 -0.32 6.59
N ASN A 170 -8.31 -1.46 7.05
CA ASN A 170 -8.99 -2.30 8.03
C ASN A 170 -8.22 -2.22 9.35
N GLU A 171 -8.73 -1.43 10.29
CA GLU A 171 -8.08 -1.23 11.59
C GLU A 171 -8.09 -2.51 12.45
N ALA A 172 -9.07 -3.39 12.27
CA ALA A 172 -9.18 -4.64 13.00
C ALA A 172 -8.12 -5.67 12.58
N LEU A 173 -7.93 -5.83 11.28
CA LEU A 173 -6.88 -6.69 10.72
C LEU A 173 -5.53 -5.98 10.64
N GLN A 174 -5.48 -4.66 10.90
CA GLN A 174 -4.32 -3.79 10.71
C GLN A 174 -3.75 -3.88 9.28
N THR A 175 -4.63 -4.04 8.31
CA THR A 175 -4.26 -4.08 6.91
C THR A 175 -4.56 -2.76 6.24
N ILE A 176 -3.60 -2.31 5.44
CA ILE A 176 -3.73 -1.14 4.59
C ILE A 176 -3.39 -1.58 3.18
N THR A 177 -4.31 -1.36 2.25
CA THR A 177 -4.12 -1.72 0.85
C THR A 177 -4.45 -0.56 -0.07
N ILE A 178 -3.78 -0.52 -1.21
CA ILE A 178 -4.12 0.35 -2.34
C ILE A 178 -4.44 -0.58 -3.51
N ASP A 179 -5.66 -0.50 -4.04
CA ASP A 179 -6.16 -1.40 -5.09
C ASP A 179 -5.96 -2.90 -4.76
N GLY A 180 -6.17 -3.27 -3.50
CA GLY A 180 -6.04 -4.64 -3.01
C GLY A 180 -4.62 -5.10 -2.68
N SER A 181 -3.59 -4.30 -2.98
CA SER A 181 -2.19 -4.64 -2.72
C SER A 181 -1.61 -3.79 -1.59
N ALA A 182 -0.63 -4.32 -0.85
CA ALA A 182 0.03 -3.60 0.23
C ALA A 182 0.83 -2.39 -0.31
N PRO A 183 0.73 -1.19 0.28
CA PRO A 183 1.53 -0.04 -0.12
C PRO A 183 2.96 -0.11 0.43
N VAL A 184 3.84 0.63 -0.21
CA VAL A 184 5.13 0.98 0.38
C VAL A 184 4.94 2.18 1.30
N PHE A 185 5.24 2.02 2.58
CA PHE A 185 5.27 3.13 3.52
C PHE A 185 6.63 3.80 3.54
N MET A 186 6.61 5.13 3.56
CA MET A 186 7.84 5.93 3.67
C MET A 186 7.68 7.01 4.73
N ILE A 187 8.77 7.38 5.38
CA ILE A 187 8.88 8.55 6.25
C ILE A 187 10.01 9.40 5.70
N ASN A 188 9.69 10.63 5.26
CA ASN A 188 10.65 11.52 4.61
C ASN A 188 11.39 10.86 3.42
N GLY A 189 10.67 10.08 2.60
CA GLY A 189 11.23 9.34 1.47
C GLY A 189 12.00 8.06 1.84
N LYS A 190 12.10 7.71 3.12
CA LYS A 190 12.73 6.50 3.65
C LYS A 190 11.67 5.41 3.82
N LYS A 191 11.78 4.28 3.14
CA LYS A 191 10.87 3.13 3.32
C LYS A 191 10.94 2.64 4.76
N GLN A 192 9.79 2.44 5.38
CA GLN A 192 9.65 2.04 6.76
C GLN A 192 8.57 0.96 6.89
N PRO A 193 8.65 0.09 7.86
CA PRO A 193 7.55 -0.82 8.17
C PRO A 193 6.33 -0.04 8.66
N LEU A 194 5.13 -0.61 8.47
CA LEU A 194 3.87 -0.03 8.93
C LEU A 194 3.91 0.32 10.43
N SER A 195 4.52 -0.53 11.23
CA SER A 195 4.64 -0.33 12.67
C SER A 195 5.37 0.97 13.04
N LYS A 196 6.41 1.36 12.29
CA LYS A 196 7.10 2.63 12.53
C LYS A 196 6.24 3.83 12.12
N VAL A 197 5.41 3.67 11.07
CA VAL A 197 4.42 4.67 10.68
C VAL A 197 3.36 4.83 11.77
N GLN A 198 2.89 3.74 12.36
CA GLN A 198 1.94 3.76 13.49
C GLN A 198 2.47 4.57 14.68
N GLY A 199 3.78 4.57 14.91
CA GLY A 199 4.45 5.32 15.95
C GLY A 199 4.67 6.82 15.67
N LEU A 200 4.30 7.33 14.49
CA LEU A 200 4.48 8.73 14.18
C LEU A 200 3.55 9.64 14.98
N ASN A 201 4.06 10.81 15.34
CA ASN A 201 3.20 11.89 15.81
C ASN A 201 2.42 12.47 14.64
N HIS A 202 1.11 12.27 14.64
CA HIS A 202 0.23 12.84 13.64
C HIS A 202 0.32 14.38 13.58
N GLN A 203 0.58 15.04 14.72
CA GLN A 203 0.78 16.50 14.81
C GLN A 203 2.07 16.99 14.13
N ASP A 204 3.06 16.10 13.99
CA ASP A 204 4.32 16.40 13.32
C ASP A 204 4.31 16.05 11.83
N ILE A 205 3.21 15.53 11.31
CA ILE A 205 3.02 15.27 9.88
C ILE A 205 2.78 16.62 9.18
N LEU A 206 3.69 16.98 8.28
CA LEU A 206 3.58 18.18 7.49
C LEU A 206 2.67 18.00 6.29
N ARG A 207 2.84 16.86 5.59
CA ARG A 207 2.04 16.44 4.45
C ARG A 207 2.20 14.94 4.21
N ILE A 208 1.27 14.38 3.44
CA ILE A 208 1.36 13.00 2.97
C ILE A 208 1.48 13.03 1.44
N GLU A 209 2.50 12.38 0.91
CA GLU A 209 2.67 12.18 -0.51
C GLU A 209 2.16 10.79 -0.86
N TYR A 210 1.10 10.73 -1.64
CA TYR A 210 0.36 9.52 -1.95
C TYR A 210 0.45 9.21 -3.45
N SER A 211 0.81 7.99 -3.79
CA SER A 211 0.72 7.46 -5.16
C SER A 211 -0.06 6.16 -5.13
N ASN A 212 -1.10 6.08 -5.95
CA ASN A 212 -1.86 4.84 -6.17
C ASN A 212 -1.32 4.04 -7.37
N THR A 213 -0.14 4.37 -7.82
CA THR A 213 0.55 3.65 -8.88
C THR A 213 1.90 3.18 -8.37
N PRO A 214 2.22 1.88 -8.53
CA PRO A 214 3.54 1.38 -8.17
C PRO A 214 4.59 2.01 -9.08
N ASP A 215 5.68 2.51 -8.49
CA ASP A 215 6.88 2.86 -9.24
C ASP A 215 7.46 1.59 -9.88
N LEU A 216 7.98 1.67 -11.09
CA LEU A 216 8.63 0.57 -11.81
C LEU A 216 9.68 -0.17 -10.94
N ARG A 217 10.33 0.55 -10.07
CA ARG A 217 11.26 0.06 -9.07
C ARG A 217 10.65 -0.91 -8.06
N HIS A 218 9.42 -0.63 -7.61
CA HIS A 218 8.72 -1.37 -6.55
C HIS A 218 7.65 -2.33 -7.07
N ILE A 219 7.51 -2.46 -8.38
CA ILE A 219 6.44 -3.22 -9.02
C ILE A 219 6.48 -4.72 -8.65
N ASP A 220 7.67 -5.26 -8.40
CA ASP A 220 7.87 -6.66 -7.99
C ASP A 220 7.46 -6.93 -6.53
N ASP A 221 7.33 -5.88 -5.73
CA ASP A 221 6.94 -6.01 -4.33
C ASP A 221 5.42 -6.27 -4.18
N GLY A 222 4.70 -6.41 -5.29
CA GLY A 222 3.24 -6.56 -5.29
C GLY A 222 2.50 -5.31 -4.83
N ASN A 223 3.15 -4.14 -4.92
CA ASN A 223 2.68 -2.92 -4.30
C ASN A 223 1.54 -2.26 -5.04
N GLY A 224 0.52 -1.84 -4.29
CA GLY A 224 -0.56 -0.99 -4.77
C GLY A 224 -0.14 0.47 -5.00
N GLY A 225 0.97 0.91 -4.41
CA GLY A 225 1.44 2.28 -4.47
C GLY A 225 2.32 2.69 -3.29
N VAL A 226 2.45 3.99 -3.05
CA VAL A 226 3.34 4.57 -2.04
C VAL A 226 2.59 5.55 -1.15
N ILE A 227 2.82 5.47 0.16
CA ILE A 227 2.37 6.44 1.15
C ILE A 227 3.60 6.99 1.89
N ASN A 228 3.96 8.24 1.61
CA ASN A 228 5.15 8.88 2.18
C ASN A 228 4.74 10.00 3.13
N PHE A 229 5.04 9.84 4.40
CA PHE A 229 4.81 10.84 5.44
C PHE A 229 5.98 11.81 5.48
N ILE A 230 5.73 13.06 5.17
CA ILE A 230 6.72 14.13 5.31
C ILE A 230 6.50 14.77 6.66
N MET A 231 7.51 14.67 7.52
CA MET A 231 7.46 15.14 8.90
C MET A 231 8.00 16.57 9.02
N LYS A 232 7.49 17.34 9.98
CA LYS A 232 8.16 18.56 10.47
C LYS A 232 9.52 18.18 11.03
N THR A 233 10.47 19.05 11.00
CA THR A 233 11.87 18.71 11.33
C THR A 233 12.24 19.07 12.77
N PRO A 234 12.69 18.10 13.61
CA PRO A 234 13.25 18.37 14.92
C PRO A 234 14.74 18.79 14.89
N VAL A 235 15.16 19.59 15.85
CA VAL A 235 16.58 19.91 16.08
C VAL A 235 17.21 18.90 17.05
N GLN A 236 16.56 18.57 18.13
CA GLN A 236 17.01 17.59 19.12
C GLN A 236 15.82 17.04 19.89
N GLY A 237 15.75 15.72 20.05
CA GLY A 237 14.66 15.08 20.79
C GLY A 237 14.26 13.76 20.21
N GLY A 238 13.09 13.28 20.55
CA GLY A 238 12.60 11.99 20.10
C GLY A 238 11.23 11.67 20.67
N PHE A 239 10.88 10.40 20.60
CA PHE A 239 9.67 9.89 21.22
C PHE A 239 9.87 8.43 21.68
N ILE A 240 9.06 8.03 22.64
CA ILE A 240 8.80 6.64 22.98
C ILE A 240 7.30 6.43 22.83
N MET A 241 6.91 5.33 22.21
CA MET A 241 5.51 4.92 22.08
C MET A 241 5.38 3.45 22.48
N ALA A 242 4.43 3.16 23.33
CA ALA A 242 3.98 1.82 23.63
C ALA A 242 2.51 1.70 23.21
N ASN A 243 2.19 0.63 22.50
CA ASN A 243 0.83 0.32 22.05
C ASN A 243 0.55 -1.15 22.33
N THR A 244 -0.63 -1.46 22.87
CA THR A 244 -1.12 -2.81 23.02
C THR A 244 -2.58 -2.91 22.62
N ASN A 245 -2.92 -3.97 21.89
CA ASN A 245 -4.28 -4.35 21.54
C ASN A 245 -4.51 -5.76 22.09
N GLN A 246 -5.34 -5.88 23.11
CA GLN A 246 -5.64 -7.11 23.79
C GLN A 246 -7.11 -7.49 23.60
N ALA A 247 -7.36 -8.61 22.96
CA ALA A 247 -8.70 -9.20 22.97
C ALA A 247 -8.99 -9.79 24.38
N ILE A 248 -10.12 -9.45 24.96
CA ILE A 248 -10.53 -9.93 26.29
C ILE A 248 -11.43 -11.17 26.22
N THR A 249 -12.04 -11.41 25.06
CA THR A 249 -12.91 -12.58 24.83
C THR A 249 -12.18 -13.78 24.23
N THR A 250 -10.94 -13.58 23.76
CA THR A 250 -10.07 -14.62 23.23
C THR A 250 -8.60 -14.27 23.49
N MET A 251 -7.72 -15.26 23.37
CA MET A 251 -6.29 -15.07 23.55
C MET A 251 -5.63 -14.52 22.27
N ARG A 252 -5.76 -13.22 22.06
CA ARG A 252 -5.10 -12.50 20.97
C ARG A 252 -4.53 -11.20 21.49
N ASN A 253 -3.23 -10.99 21.28
CA ASN A 253 -2.53 -9.77 21.64
C ASN A 253 -1.68 -9.27 20.46
N ARG A 254 -1.56 -7.97 20.36
CA ARG A 254 -0.57 -7.28 19.54
C ARG A 254 -0.01 -6.12 20.32
N SER A 255 1.29 -6.14 20.56
CA SER A 255 1.96 -5.08 21.31
C SER A 255 3.16 -4.56 20.53
N GLN A 256 3.43 -3.28 20.70
CA GLN A 256 4.51 -2.58 20.02
C GLN A 256 5.16 -1.59 20.98
N LEU A 257 6.47 -1.56 20.97
CA LEU A 257 7.30 -0.52 21.58
C LEU A 257 8.15 0.11 20.48
N THR A 258 8.08 1.43 20.33
CA THR A 258 8.89 2.18 19.38
C THR A 258 9.54 3.35 20.06
N GLY A 259 10.84 3.53 19.84
CA GLY A 259 11.61 4.66 20.33
C GLY A 259 12.45 5.24 19.21
N SER A 260 12.59 6.57 19.17
CA SER A 260 13.50 7.27 18.28
C SER A 260 14.12 8.44 19.01
N TYR A 261 15.42 8.63 18.85
CA TYR A 261 16.18 9.71 19.47
C TYR A 261 17.11 10.37 18.45
N PHE A 262 17.03 11.67 18.40
CA PHE A 262 17.85 12.54 17.55
C PHE A 262 18.79 13.39 18.37
N LYS A 263 20.04 13.40 17.98
CA LYS A 263 21.04 14.33 18.53
C LYS A 263 21.99 14.77 17.42
N LYS A 264 22.00 16.07 17.14
CA LYS A 264 22.86 16.67 16.09
C LYS A 264 22.62 16.01 14.72
N LYS A 265 23.55 15.16 14.26
CA LYS A 265 23.56 14.50 12.96
C LYS A 265 23.10 13.05 13.00
N SER A 266 22.83 12.52 14.19
CA SER A 266 22.55 11.10 14.42
C SER A 266 21.11 10.85 14.85
N GLU A 267 20.50 9.80 14.31
CA GLU A 267 19.23 9.24 14.73
C GLU A 267 19.43 7.78 15.13
N TRP A 268 19.00 7.41 16.31
CA TRP A 268 18.88 6.04 16.77
C TRP A 268 17.41 5.68 16.88
N SER A 269 17.02 4.53 16.40
CA SER A 269 15.66 4.05 16.61
C SER A 269 15.63 2.57 16.94
N ILE A 270 14.74 2.22 17.85
CA ILE A 270 14.41 0.85 18.23
C ILE A 270 12.92 0.64 18.00
N GLN A 271 12.57 -0.53 17.52
CA GLN A 271 11.21 -0.97 17.42
C GLN A 271 11.12 -2.44 17.78
N TYR A 272 10.27 -2.77 18.73
CA TYR A 272 9.92 -4.13 19.12
C TYR A 272 8.45 -4.36 18.83
N ASN A 273 8.13 -5.43 18.14
CA ASN A 273 6.76 -5.87 17.91
C ASN A 273 6.61 -7.30 18.40
N THR A 274 5.49 -7.56 19.04
CA THR A 274 5.08 -8.91 19.39
C THR A 274 3.62 -9.11 19.03
N THR A 275 3.33 -10.26 18.47
CA THR A 275 1.96 -10.71 18.21
C THR A 275 1.84 -12.12 18.70
N TRP A 276 0.83 -12.41 19.48
CA TRP A 276 0.52 -13.77 19.86
C TRP A 276 -0.98 -14.03 19.76
N ARG A 277 -1.32 -15.23 19.36
CA ARG A 277 -2.66 -15.73 19.23
C ARG A 277 -2.72 -17.18 19.68
N ASN A 278 -3.79 -17.52 20.37
CA ASN A 278 -4.12 -18.89 20.70
C ASN A 278 -5.64 -19.05 20.54
N SER A 279 -6.06 -19.42 19.35
CA SER A 279 -7.46 -19.72 19.05
C SER A 279 -7.72 -21.21 19.27
N LYS A 280 -8.82 -21.53 19.92
CA LYS A 280 -9.21 -22.90 20.27
C LYS A 280 -10.45 -23.40 19.52
N LYS A 281 -11.07 -22.53 18.71
CA LYS A 281 -12.31 -22.83 17.95
C LYS A 281 -12.10 -22.49 16.48
N VAL A 282 -11.14 -23.18 15.89
CA VAL A 282 -10.84 -23.14 14.46
C VAL A 282 -11.50 -24.33 13.81
N TYR A 283 -12.11 -24.13 12.65
CA TYR A 283 -12.85 -25.15 11.90
C TYR A 283 -12.47 -25.07 10.44
N ASP A 284 -12.22 -26.23 9.80
CA ASP A 284 -11.98 -26.36 8.37
C ASP A 284 -12.92 -27.40 7.78
N ASN A 285 -13.99 -26.93 7.15
CA ASN A 285 -14.93 -27.79 6.44
C ASN A 285 -14.54 -27.87 4.97
N LYS A 286 -14.51 -29.08 4.41
CA LYS A 286 -14.09 -29.27 3.03
C LYS A 286 -14.86 -30.40 2.35
N ASN A 287 -15.31 -30.15 1.13
CA ASN A 287 -15.88 -31.15 0.24
C ASN A 287 -14.99 -31.24 -1.00
N GLU A 288 -14.46 -32.44 -1.27
CA GLU A 288 -13.55 -32.69 -2.38
C GLU A 288 -14.06 -33.89 -3.19
N ARG A 289 -13.91 -33.81 -4.51
CA ARG A 289 -14.13 -34.93 -5.40
C ARG A 289 -12.88 -35.19 -6.21
N PHE A 290 -12.20 -36.27 -5.97
CA PHE A 290 -11.04 -36.71 -6.72
C PHE A 290 -11.54 -37.58 -7.88
N ILE A 291 -11.38 -37.08 -9.11
CA ILE A 291 -11.87 -37.71 -10.32
C ILE A 291 -10.80 -38.65 -10.85
N GLY A 292 -10.98 -39.97 -10.59
CA GLY A 292 -10.09 -41.02 -11.03
C GLY A 292 -10.48 -41.58 -12.39
N ARG A 293 -9.79 -42.64 -12.83
CA ARG A 293 -10.11 -43.33 -14.07
C ARG A 293 -11.20 -44.38 -13.90
N GLU A 294 -11.11 -45.12 -12.79
CA GLU A 294 -12.02 -46.23 -12.53
C GLU A 294 -13.20 -45.83 -11.66
N TYR A 295 -12.92 -44.98 -10.68
CA TYR A 295 -13.92 -44.46 -9.74
C TYR A 295 -13.48 -43.11 -9.19
N ASP A 296 -14.46 -42.35 -8.75
CA ASP A 296 -14.20 -41.09 -8.06
C ASP A 296 -14.09 -41.35 -6.55
N ILE A 297 -13.25 -40.53 -5.90
CA ILE A 297 -13.18 -40.48 -4.45
C ILE A 297 -13.88 -39.21 -3.99
N ILE A 298 -14.97 -39.35 -3.23
CA ILE A 298 -15.67 -38.22 -2.63
C ILE A 298 -15.24 -38.13 -1.16
N ARG A 299 -14.57 -37.06 -0.79
CA ARG A 299 -14.14 -36.79 0.57
C ARG A 299 -14.94 -35.63 1.15
N ARG A 300 -15.59 -35.86 2.28
CA ARG A 300 -16.26 -34.85 3.07
C ARG A 300 -15.52 -34.70 4.39
N GLN A 301 -15.07 -33.51 4.68
CA GLN A 301 -14.40 -33.13 5.91
C GLN A 301 -15.28 -32.20 6.72
N GLU A 302 -15.60 -32.59 7.95
CA GLU A 302 -16.23 -31.75 8.96
C GLU A 302 -15.20 -31.35 9.98
N GLY A 303 -14.93 -30.03 10.08
CA GLY A 303 -14.00 -29.48 11.06
C GLY A 303 -14.51 -29.62 12.48
N LEU A 304 -13.69 -30.12 13.39
CA LEU A 304 -13.92 -30.14 14.82
C LEU A 304 -13.21 -28.96 15.48
N PRO A 305 -13.54 -28.60 16.75
CA PRO A 305 -12.84 -27.55 17.47
C PRO A 305 -11.33 -27.78 17.47
N SER A 306 -10.61 -26.98 16.75
CA SER A 306 -9.19 -27.08 16.46
C SER A 306 -8.43 -25.89 17.02
N THR A 307 -7.09 -25.97 17.09
CA THR A 307 -6.27 -24.93 17.68
C THR A 307 -5.27 -24.34 16.70
N THR A 308 -5.08 -23.02 16.75
CA THR A 308 -3.96 -22.34 16.14
C THR A 308 -3.25 -21.47 17.16
N LYS A 309 -1.93 -21.65 17.28
CA LYS A 309 -1.05 -20.84 18.12
C LYS A 309 -0.04 -20.15 17.23
N ASP A 310 0.10 -18.86 17.40
CA ASP A 310 0.95 -18.01 16.58
C ASP A 310 1.68 -17.01 17.45
N PHE A 311 2.99 -16.94 17.31
CA PHE A 311 3.86 -16.08 18.10
C PHE A 311 4.94 -15.47 17.22
N ASP A 312 4.78 -14.21 16.91
CA ASP A 312 5.72 -13.42 16.12
C ASP A 312 6.38 -12.35 16.96
N ASN A 313 7.70 -12.28 16.90
CA ASN A 313 8.48 -11.20 17.47
C ASN A 313 9.40 -10.61 16.45
N SER A 314 9.58 -9.30 16.50
CA SER A 314 10.60 -8.63 15.71
C SER A 314 11.24 -7.48 16.48
N VAL A 315 12.55 -7.34 16.32
CA VAL A 315 13.33 -6.22 16.82
C VAL A 315 14.02 -5.57 15.65
N LEU A 316 13.74 -4.29 15.44
CA LEU A 316 14.41 -3.45 14.43
C LEU A 316 15.21 -2.37 15.12
N LEU A 317 16.53 -2.41 15.00
CA LEU A 317 17.45 -1.38 15.41
C LEU A 317 17.89 -0.59 14.18
N SER A 318 17.86 0.72 14.21
CA SER A 318 18.33 1.54 13.08
C SER A 318 19.16 2.71 13.57
N TYR A 319 20.25 2.96 12.88
CA TYR A 319 21.11 4.12 13.06
C TYR A 319 21.16 4.88 11.74
N THR A 320 20.94 6.19 11.80
CA THR A 320 21.07 7.08 10.64
C THR A 320 22.01 8.21 10.99
N TYR A 321 23.00 8.43 10.14
CA TYR A 321 23.95 9.55 10.24
C TYR A 321 23.80 10.47 9.04
N MET A 322 23.50 11.75 9.29
CA MET A 322 23.41 12.80 8.28
C MET A 322 24.63 13.67 8.40
N TYR A 323 25.64 13.43 7.54
CA TYR A 323 26.85 14.26 7.52
C TYR A 323 26.50 15.72 7.21
N ASP A 324 25.67 15.92 6.19
CA ASP A 324 25.08 17.18 5.76
C ASP A 324 23.70 16.90 5.10
N PRO A 325 22.93 17.92 4.69
CA PRO A 325 21.65 17.71 4.00
C PRO A 325 21.75 16.90 2.70
N SER A 326 22.95 16.79 2.12
CA SER A 326 23.21 16.09 0.85
C SER A 326 23.72 14.67 1.02
N THR A 327 24.23 14.32 2.22
CA THR A 327 24.92 13.03 2.47
C THR A 327 24.32 12.33 3.68
N MET A 328 23.87 11.08 3.50
CA MET A 328 23.27 10.25 4.54
C MET A 328 23.79 8.82 4.48
N LEU A 329 24.08 8.28 5.65
CA LEU A 329 24.36 6.86 5.89
C LEU A 329 23.29 6.29 6.80
N MET A 330 22.88 5.03 6.57
CA MET A 330 21.99 4.33 7.47
C MET A 330 22.39 2.85 7.56
N ALA A 331 22.34 2.31 8.77
CA ALA A 331 22.41 0.89 9.04
C ALA A 331 21.18 0.46 9.83
N SER A 332 20.58 -0.68 9.48
CA SER A 332 19.45 -1.26 10.23
C SER A 332 19.66 -2.75 10.40
N LEU A 333 19.47 -3.23 11.62
CA LEU A 333 19.45 -4.64 11.98
C LEU A 333 18.01 -5.04 12.31
N ASP A 334 17.45 -5.99 11.58
CA ASP A 334 16.10 -6.52 11.78
C ASP A 334 16.20 -8.01 12.16
N LEU A 335 15.78 -8.36 13.37
CA LEU A 335 15.71 -9.74 13.85
C LEU A 335 14.24 -10.15 13.94
N LYS A 336 13.87 -11.23 13.22
CA LYS A 336 12.53 -11.83 13.29
C LYS A 336 12.61 -13.22 13.88
N LEU A 337 11.69 -13.50 14.80
CA LEU A 337 11.45 -14.78 15.42
C LEU A 337 9.99 -15.15 15.18
N HIS A 338 9.78 -16.29 14.58
CA HIS A 338 8.44 -16.80 14.27
C HIS A 338 8.26 -18.19 14.87
N HIS A 339 7.12 -18.43 15.48
CA HIS A 339 6.68 -19.75 15.89
C HIS A 339 5.18 -19.88 15.65
N LYS A 340 4.78 -20.87 14.86
CA LYS A 340 3.37 -21.16 14.59
C LYS A 340 3.11 -22.66 14.72
N LYS A 341 2.03 -23.01 15.42
CA LYS A 341 1.56 -24.37 15.57
C LYS A 341 0.05 -24.42 15.31
N ASP A 342 -0.34 -25.16 14.29
CA ASP A 342 -1.74 -25.48 14.00
C ASP A 342 -1.99 -26.96 14.34
N CYS A 343 -3.17 -27.24 14.87
CA CYS A 343 -3.62 -28.58 15.13
C CYS A 343 -5.12 -28.65 14.79
N GLU A 344 -5.45 -29.35 13.73
CA GLU A 344 -6.79 -29.44 13.14
C GLU A 344 -7.35 -30.84 13.31
N ASP A 345 -8.44 -30.94 14.03
CA ASP A 345 -9.20 -32.19 14.20
C ASP A 345 -10.41 -32.18 13.26
N ASN A 346 -10.62 -33.30 12.56
CA ASN A 346 -11.65 -33.40 11.55
C ASN A 346 -12.30 -34.76 11.56
N ARG A 347 -13.62 -34.83 11.24
CA ARG A 347 -14.29 -36.04 10.84
C ARG A 347 -14.26 -36.16 9.34
N ILE A 348 -13.86 -37.31 8.85
CA ILE A 348 -13.74 -37.59 7.42
C ILE A 348 -14.73 -38.69 7.04
N VAL A 349 -15.41 -38.48 5.93
CA VAL A 349 -16.19 -39.50 5.22
C VAL A 349 -15.61 -39.57 3.81
N GLU A 350 -14.98 -40.67 3.48
CA GLU A 350 -14.47 -40.99 2.14
C GLU A 350 -15.33 -42.06 1.49
N GLN A 351 -15.75 -41.80 0.27
CA GLN A 351 -16.53 -42.73 -0.54
C GLN A 351 -15.71 -43.13 -1.77
N TYR A 352 -15.50 -44.41 -1.96
CA TYR A 352 -14.82 -45.06 -3.07
C TYR A 352 -15.84 -45.94 -3.82
N GLY A 353 -16.45 -45.43 -4.89
CA GLY A 353 -17.55 -46.09 -5.53
C GLY A 353 -18.73 -46.39 -4.55
N SER A 354 -19.00 -47.67 -4.25
CA SER A 354 -20.01 -48.09 -3.27
C SER A 354 -19.47 -48.15 -1.83
N SER A 355 -18.17 -48.21 -1.62
CA SER A 355 -17.54 -48.33 -0.31
C SER A 355 -17.44 -46.96 0.38
N VAL A 356 -17.78 -46.93 1.68
CA VAL A 356 -17.70 -45.70 2.50
C VAL A 356 -16.87 -45.97 3.72
N GLU A 357 -15.81 -45.18 3.87
CA GLU A 357 -14.93 -45.19 5.03
C GLU A 357 -15.19 -43.95 5.91
N ARG A 358 -15.18 -44.12 7.23
CA ARG A 358 -15.32 -43.02 8.20
C ARG A 358 -14.19 -43.09 9.20
N TYR A 359 -13.53 -41.96 9.41
CA TYR A 359 -12.43 -41.85 10.37
C TYR A 359 -12.26 -40.42 10.90
N THR A 360 -11.53 -40.28 12.01
CA THR A 360 -11.07 -38.99 12.47
C THR A 360 -9.66 -38.74 11.98
N LYS A 361 -9.39 -37.52 11.58
CA LYS A 361 -8.09 -37.03 11.09
C LYS A 361 -7.62 -35.91 11.99
N ASN A 362 -6.41 -36.04 12.53
CA ASN A 362 -5.65 -34.94 13.13
C ASN A 362 -4.59 -34.51 12.16
N TYR A 363 -4.68 -33.27 11.71
CA TYR A 363 -3.66 -32.62 10.87
C TYR A 363 -2.94 -31.58 11.71
N TYR A 364 -1.61 -31.57 11.68
CA TYR A 364 -0.83 -30.59 12.43
C TYR A 364 0.32 -30.01 11.60
N THR A 365 0.60 -28.74 11.87
CA THR A 365 1.78 -28.07 11.38
C THR A 365 2.52 -27.40 12.53
N ASN A 366 3.83 -27.37 12.46
CA ASN A 366 4.68 -26.63 13.38
C ASN A 366 5.78 -25.96 12.58
N SER A 367 5.91 -24.66 12.71
CA SER A 367 6.96 -23.91 12.05
C SER A 367 7.63 -22.96 13.03
N HIS A 368 8.94 -22.93 13.00
CA HIS A 368 9.70 -21.91 13.70
C HIS A 368 10.89 -21.49 12.82
N TYR A 369 11.17 -20.20 12.83
CA TYR A 369 12.35 -19.69 12.16
C TYR A 369 12.89 -18.43 12.81
N THR A 370 14.19 -18.25 12.66
CA THR A 370 14.93 -17.04 13.00
C THR A 370 15.46 -16.41 11.72
N SER A 371 15.26 -15.10 11.56
CA SER A 371 15.67 -14.42 10.33
C SER A 371 16.25 -13.03 10.62
N PRO A 372 17.57 -12.95 10.94
CA PRO A 372 18.28 -11.68 11.01
C PRO A 372 18.54 -11.10 9.62
N SER A 373 18.48 -9.77 9.49
CA SER A 373 18.87 -9.07 8.28
C SER A 373 19.57 -7.75 8.59
N LEU A 374 20.60 -7.44 7.81
CA LEU A 374 21.34 -6.18 7.85
C LEU A 374 21.02 -5.39 6.59
N ASP A 375 20.62 -4.13 6.74
CA ASP A 375 20.29 -3.21 5.67
C ASP A 375 21.18 -1.97 5.77
N LEU A 376 22.05 -1.76 4.78
CA LEU A 376 22.98 -0.65 4.65
C LEU A 376 22.53 0.26 3.52
N PHE A 377 22.46 1.56 3.79
CA PHE A 377 22.03 2.55 2.83
C PHE A 377 22.95 3.77 2.84
N PHE A 378 23.29 4.24 1.64
CA PHE A 378 24.05 5.47 1.42
C PHE A 378 23.33 6.32 0.39
N LYS A 379 23.27 7.63 0.64
CA LYS A 379 22.74 8.62 -0.28
C LYS A 379 23.66 9.83 -0.32
N LYS A 380 23.94 10.34 -1.52
CA LYS A 380 24.69 11.56 -1.72
C LYS A 380 24.10 12.39 -2.87
N ALA A 381 23.84 13.66 -2.62
CA ALA A 381 23.58 14.61 -3.70
C ALA A 381 24.92 15.02 -4.30
N LEU A 382 25.15 14.71 -5.56
CA LEU A 382 26.34 15.05 -6.32
C LEU A 382 26.31 16.52 -6.74
N SER A 383 25.10 17.04 -6.97
CA SER A 383 24.82 18.45 -7.26
C SER A 383 23.40 18.80 -6.78
N LYS A 384 22.94 20.05 -7.05
CA LYS A 384 21.55 20.45 -6.76
C LYS A 384 20.51 19.64 -7.54
N THR A 385 20.91 19.01 -8.63
CA THR A 385 20.02 18.27 -9.54
C THR A 385 20.32 16.78 -9.63
N GLN A 386 21.42 16.33 -9.05
CA GLN A 386 21.89 14.94 -9.18
C GLN A 386 22.01 14.27 -7.82
N THR A 387 21.49 13.04 -7.72
CA THR A 387 21.57 12.25 -6.50
C THR A 387 21.91 10.81 -6.84
N ILE A 388 22.81 10.21 -6.08
CA ILE A 388 23.09 8.78 -6.09
C ILE A 388 22.66 8.14 -4.77
N GLU A 389 22.07 6.95 -4.87
CA GLU A 389 21.68 6.15 -3.71
C GLU A 389 22.17 4.72 -3.91
N LEU A 390 22.75 4.16 -2.86
CA LEU A 390 23.21 2.77 -2.81
C LEU A 390 22.49 2.06 -1.69
N ASN A 391 22.07 0.84 -1.90
CA ASN A 391 21.45 0.03 -0.88
C ASN A 391 21.96 -1.41 -0.97
N SER A 392 22.26 -2.02 0.20
CA SER A 392 22.70 -3.41 0.31
C SER A 392 21.97 -4.05 1.47
N VAL A 393 21.29 -5.17 1.20
CA VAL A 393 20.62 -5.95 2.23
C VAL A 393 21.10 -7.38 2.17
N GLY A 394 21.56 -7.87 3.33
CA GLY A 394 21.84 -9.27 3.57
C GLY A 394 20.83 -9.84 4.56
N ARG A 395 20.28 -11.01 4.29
CA ARG A 395 19.40 -11.75 5.19
C ARG A 395 19.80 -13.21 5.23
N TRP A 396 19.86 -13.73 6.44
CA TRP A 396 19.94 -15.16 6.69
C TRP A 396 18.62 -15.62 7.31
N SER A 397 18.17 -16.84 7.01
CA SER A 397 17.02 -17.44 7.67
C SER A 397 17.30 -18.92 7.92
N ASN A 398 17.04 -19.34 9.14
CA ASN A 398 17.16 -20.74 9.53
C ASN A 398 15.90 -21.14 10.30
N GLY A 399 15.35 -22.30 9.98
CA GLY A 399 14.14 -22.77 10.64
C GLY A 399 13.73 -24.16 10.25
N ASP A 400 12.78 -24.68 11.02
CA ASP A 400 12.18 -25.99 10.84
C ASP A 400 10.69 -25.86 10.56
N TYR A 401 10.21 -26.71 9.69
CA TYR A 401 8.81 -26.85 9.35
C TYR A 401 8.42 -28.33 9.41
N THR A 402 7.50 -28.66 10.27
CA THR A 402 6.90 -29.99 10.41
C THR A 402 5.46 -29.96 9.94
N ARG A 403 5.08 -30.91 9.16
CA ARG A 403 3.69 -31.20 8.78
C ARG A 403 3.39 -32.65 9.02
N GLY A 404 2.32 -32.92 9.75
CA GLY A 404 1.91 -34.30 10.01
C GLY A 404 0.42 -34.50 9.91
N MET A 405 0.04 -35.73 9.64
CA MET A 405 -1.33 -36.22 9.63
C MET A 405 -1.41 -37.57 10.32
N ARG A 406 -2.37 -37.71 11.20
CA ARG A 406 -2.72 -38.98 11.85
C ARG A 406 -4.20 -39.22 11.68
N ASN A 407 -4.60 -40.46 11.46
CA ASN A 407 -6.00 -40.82 11.47
C ASN A 407 -6.30 -41.97 12.47
N SER A 408 -7.59 -42.17 12.78
CA SER A 408 -8.01 -43.22 13.68
C SER A 408 -7.73 -44.64 13.16
N ASN A 409 -7.44 -44.77 11.84
CA ASN A 409 -7.12 -46.05 11.18
C ASN A 409 -5.62 -46.35 11.18
N LEU A 410 -4.85 -45.79 12.15
CA LEU A 410 -3.42 -45.99 12.36
C LEU A 410 -2.51 -45.41 11.24
N TYR A 411 -3.05 -44.69 10.26
CA TYR A 411 -2.22 -44.02 9.25
C TYR A 411 -1.54 -42.79 9.88
N HIS A 412 -0.23 -42.74 9.72
CA HIS A 412 0.58 -41.62 10.17
C HIS A 412 1.56 -41.21 9.09
N GLN A 413 1.49 -39.96 8.67
CA GLN A 413 2.45 -39.32 7.75
C GLN A 413 3.03 -38.09 8.42
N GLU A 414 4.34 -37.95 8.43
CA GLU A 414 5.03 -36.76 8.92
C GLU A 414 6.16 -36.38 7.99
N ASN A 415 6.21 -35.09 7.66
CA ASN A 415 7.23 -34.47 6.82
C ASN A 415 7.90 -33.38 7.63
N ASN A 416 9.21 -33.48 7.79
CA ASN A 416 10.05 -32.49 8.43
C ASN A 416 10.94 -31.82 7.38
N THR A 417 11.03 -30.49 7.42
CA THR A 417 11.89 -29.71 6.51
C THR A 417 12.73 -28.77 7.35
N HIS A 418 14.02 -28.95 7.30
CA HIS A 418 14.97 -27.96 7.82
C HIS A 418 15.42 -27.05 6.69
N ASN A 419 15.23 -25.74 6.85
CA ASN A 419 15.61 -24.71 5.88
C ASN A 419 16.76 -23.87 6.39
N ASN A 420 17.76 -23.70 5.57
CA ASN A 420 18.82 -22.72 5.73
C ASN A 420 18.96 -21.90 4.44
N SER A 421 18.80 -20.61 4.55
CA SER A 421 18.75 -19.76 3.36
C SER A 421 19.41 -18.40 3.55
N TRP A 422 20.02 -17.93 2.48
CA TRP A 422 20.69 -16.64 2.37
C TRP A 422 20.11 -15.83 1.21
N ASN A 423 19.93 -14.55 1.44
CA ASN A 423 19.57 -13.61 0.39
C ASN A 423 20.43 -12.35 0.50
N MET A 424 21.01 -11.92 -0.61
CA MET A 424 21.72 -10.67 -0.75
C MET A 424 21.09 -9.87 -1.89
N THR A 425 20.86 -8.58 -1.66
CA THR A 425 20.35 -7.68 -2.68
C THR A 425 21.10 -6.36 -2.65
N HIS A 426 21.58 -5.94 -3.79
CA HIS A 426 22.30 -4.68 -3.99
C HIS A 426 21.56 -3.83 -5.00
N GLU A 427 21.44 -2.55 -4.74
CA GLU A 427 20.75 -1.61 -5.62
C GLU A 427 21.48 -0.30 -5.69
N VAL A 428 21.60 0.24 -6.91
CA VAL A 428 22.11 1.57 -7.20
C VAL A 428 21.00 2.35 -7.89
N LEU A 429 20.78 3.59 -7.48
CA LEU A 429 19.84 4.51 -8.11
C LEU A 429 20.51 5.85 -8.35
N TYR A 430 20.49 6.31 -9.58
CA TYR A 430 20.85 7.65 -9.98
C TYR A 430 19.63 8.46 -10.37
N THR A 431 19.47 9.65 -9.84
CA THR A 431 18.36 10.58 -10.15
C THR A 431 18.92 11.87 -10.69
N GLN A 432 18.38 12.32 -11.84
CA GLN A 432 18.69 13.61 -12.45
C GLN A 432 17.41 14.44 -12.56
N LEU A 433 17.45 15.67 -12.02
CA LEU A 433 16.38 16.63 -12.15
C LEU A 433 16.70 17.62 -13.28
N PHE A 434 15.75 17.86 -14.16
CA PHE A 434 15.78 18.88 -15.19
C PHE A 434 14.68 19.92 -14.88
N LYS A 435 14.61 20.98 -15.66
CA LYS A 435 13.65 22.08 -15.44
C LYS A 435 12.18 21.60 -15.49
N THR A 436 11.85 20.71 -16.41
CA THR A 436 10.47 20.27 -16.69
C THR A 436 10.27 18.78 -16.47
N LEU A 437 11.33 18.01 -16.28
CA LEU A 437 11.25 16.55 -16.09
C LEU A 437 12.34 16.06 -15.13
N SER A 438 12.16 14.85 -14.65
CA SER A 438 13.15 14.10 -13.87
C SER A 438 13.39 12.73 -14.51
N THR A 439 14.63 12.26 -14.41
CA THR A 439 14.99 10.89 -14.82
C THR A 439 15.57 10.12 -13.64
N LYS A 440 15.27 8.84 -13.58
CA LYS A 440 15.84 7.90 -12.62
C LYS A 440 16.40 6.71 -13.39
N TRP A 441 17.59 6.28 -13.04
CA TRP A 441 18.25 5.11 -13.61
C TRP A 441 18.69 4.20 -12.49
N GLY A 442 18.28 2.94 -12.56
CA GLY A 442 18.53 1.99 -11.48
C GLY A 442 19.09 0.67 -11.98
N ALA A 443 19.93 0.08 -11.15
CA ALA A 443 20.42 -1.28 -11.30
C ALA A 443 20.20 -2.03 -9.99
N ASN A 444 19.65 -3.25 -10.06
CA ASN A 444 19.44 -4.11 -8.91
C ASN A 444 19.98 -5.50 -9.22
N TYR A 445 20.73 -6.07 -8.28
CA TYR A 445 21.17 -7.47 -8.29
C TYR A 445 20.69 -8.15 -7.01
N SER A 446 20.12 -9.33 -7.15
CA SER A 446 19.72 -10.18 -6.03
C SER A 446 20.20 -11.60 -6.24
N HIS A 447 20.83 -12.17 -5.20
CA HIS A 447 21.24 -13.55 -5.13
C HIS A 447 20.62 -14.21 -3.92
N GLN A 448 20.01 -15.38 -4.13
CA GLN A 448 19.39 -16.17 -3.06
C GLN A 448 19.80 -17.63 -3.20
N VAL A 449 20.11 -18.24 -2.07
CA VAL A 449 20.34 -19.67 -1.92
C VAL A 449 19.43 -20.18 -0.82
N ALA A 450 18.76 -21.31 -1.06
CA ALA A 450 18.01 -22.03 -0.05
C ALA A 450 18.38 -23.51 -0.09
N GLU A 451 18.74 -24.05 1.06
CA GLU A 451 18.99 -25.48 1.25
C GLU A 451 17.88 -26.03 2.15
N ASN A 452 17.12 -26.97 1.61
CA ASN A 452 16.01 -27.62 2.28
C ASN A 452 16.34 -29.10 2.49
N ASN A 453 16.41 -29.54 3.72
CA ASN A 453 16.59 -30.93 4.10
C ASN A 453 15.23 -31.51 4.49
N TYR A 454 14.67 -32.33 3.60
CA TYR A 454 13.37 -32.98 3.78
C TYR A 454 13.58 -34.37 4.40
N ALA A 455 12.76 -34.70 5.39
CA ALA A 455 12.73 -36.02 5.99
C ALA A 455 11.26 -36.44 6.18
N GLU A 456 10.91 -37.65 5.74
CA GLU A 456 9.61 -38.28 5.97
C GLU A 456 9.77 -39.38 7.02
N ASN A 457 8.72 -39.63 7.81
CA ASN A 457 8.72 -40.73 8.79
C ASN A 457 8.80 -42.14 8.12
N SER A 458 8.61 -42.23 6.80
CA SER A 458 8.90 -43.43 5.99
C SER A 458 10.41 -43.75 5.86
N GLY A 459 11.28 -42.87 6.38
CA GLY A 459 12.72 -43.00 6.22
C GLY A 459 13.31 -42.26 5.01
N LYS A 460 12.47 -41.71 4.13
CA LYS A 460 12.92 -40.95 2.98
C LYS A 460 13.59 -39.63 3.43
N ARG A 461 14.80 -39.36 2.91
CA ARG A 461 15.52 -38.10 3.16
C ARG A 461 16.00 -37.51 1.82
N VAL A 462 15.82 -36.23 1.62
CA VAL A 462 16.23 -35.53 0.39
C VAL A 462 16.73 -34.14 0.76
N THR A 463 17.91 -33.77 0.25
CA THR A 463 18.41 -32.40 0.32
C THR A 463 18.18 -31.74 -1.02
N ASP A 464 17.53 -30.57 -1.02
CA ASP A 464 17.26 -29.77 -2.20
C ASP A 464 17.94 -28.39 -2.07
N LYS A 465 18.87 -28.09 -2.99
CA LYS A 465 19.55 -26.81 -3.09
C LYS A 465 18.97 -26.00 -4.24
N LEU A 466 18.47 -24.82 -3.91
CA LEU A 466 17.77 -23.92 -4.80
C LEU A 466 18.51 -22.59 -4.88
N PHE A 467 18.74 -22.10 -6.10
CA PHE A 467 19.44 -20.84 -6.37
C PHE A 467 18.54 -19.93 -7.19
N LYS A 468 18.63 -18.63 -6.91
CA LYS A 468 17.89 -17.61 -7.62
C LYS A 468 18.77 -16.37 -7.79
N ASP A 469 18.99 -15.98 -9.04
CA ASP A 469 19.71 -14.76 -9.39
C ASP A 469 18.79 -13.84 -10.19
N ASP A 470 18.77 -12.57 -9.84
CA ASP A 470 18.03 -11.53 -10.54
C ASP A 470 18.95 -10.37 -10.87
N ILE A 471 19.01 -9.96 -12.13
CA ILE A 471 19.61 -8.70 -12.55
C ILE A 471 18.51 -7.85 -13.17
N TYR A 472 18.35 -6.64 -12.70
CA TYR A 472 17.33 -5.71 -13.15
C TYR A 472 17.91 -4.33 -13.41
N LEU A 473 17.80 -3.86 -14.65
CA LEU A 473 18.17 -2.51 -15.08
C LEU A 473 16.91 -1.76 -15.51
N TYR A 474 16.77 -0.52 -15.09
CA TYR A 474 15.58 0.27 -15.41
C TYR A 474 15.86 1.76 -15.52
N GLY A 475 15.02 2.43 -16.33
CA GLY A 475 14.94 3.88 -16.44
C GLY A 475 13.50 4.38 -16.28
N VAL A 476 13.33 5.52 -15.64
CA VAL A 476 12.02 6.17 -15.44
C VAL A 476 12.15 7.64 -15.78
N VAL A 477 11.21 8.16 -16.56
CA VAL A 477 11.06 9.59 -16.89
C VAL A 477 9.73 10.06 -16.33
N SER A 478 9.74 11.16 -15.57
CA SER A 478 8.54 11.81 -15.02
C SER A 478 8.55 13.29 -15.34
N GLY A 479 7.42 13.83 -15.75
CA GLY A 479 7.30 15.26 -16.08
C GLY A 479 5.86 15.70 -16.20
N ALA A 480 5.67 16.97 -16.52
CA ALA A 480 4.35 17.55 -16.76
C ALA A 480 4.34 18.41 -18.02
N LEU A 481 3.27 18.28 -18.80
CA LEU A 481 2.94 19.08 -19.97
C LEU A 481 1.61 19.78 -19.72
N LYS A 482 1.65 21.05 -19.30
CA LYS A 482 0.44 21.80 -18.85
C LYS A 482 -0.32 21.01 -17.76
N SER A 483 -1.56 20.61 -18.07
CA SER A 483 -2.42 19.87 -17.14
C SER A 483 -2.19 18.35 -17.14
N LEU A 484 -1.30 17.82 -17.98
CA LEU A 484 -0.99 16.41 -18.12
C LEU A 484 0.33 16.09 -17.42
N GLY A 485 0.28 15.39 -16.29
CA GLY A 485 1.45 14.75 -15.67
C GLY A 485 1.67 13.37 -16.29
N TYR A 486 2.91 12.98 -16.48
CA TYR A 486 3.27 11.66 -16.99
C TYR A 486 4.45 11.05 -16.24
N THR A 487 4.43 9.74 -16.11
CA THR A 487 5.55 8.93 -15.63
C THR A 487 5.63 7.69 -16.50
N VAL A 488 6.74 7.49 -17.19
CA VAL A 488 6.98 6.34 -18.05
C VAL A 488 8.28 5.66 -17.62
N GLY A 489 8.22 4.37 -17.42
CA GLY A 489 9.36 3.56 -17.03
C GLY A 489 9.51 2.31 -17.89
N LEU A 490 10.74 2.00 -18.22
CA LEU A 490 11.13 0.79 -18.94
C LEU A 490 12.31 0.13 -18.23
N GLY A 491 12.29 -1.20 -18.11
CA GLY A 491 13.38 -1.96 -17.54
C GLY A 491 13.50 -3.34 -18.15
N GLY A 492 14.72 -3.89 -18.12
CA GLY A 492 15.02 -5.26 -18.50
C GLY A 492 15.41 -6.07 -17.27
N LYS A 493 14.82 -7.25 -17.10
CA LYS A 493 15.11 -8.14 -16.00
C LYS A 493 15.53 -9.51 -16.51
N MET A 494 16.69 -9.98 -16.07
CA MET A 494 17.17 -11.32 -16.25
C MET A 494 16.93 -12.11 -14.96
N TYR A 495 16.35 -13.29 -15.10
CA TYR A 495 16.14 -14.23 -13.99
C TYR A 495 16.89 -15.52 -14.27
N ARG A 496 17.59 -16.02 -13.29
CA ARG A 496 18.12 -17.38 -13.30
C ARG A 496 17.58 -18.11 -12.09
N ASN A 497 16.91 -19.22 -12.32
CA ASN A 497 16.56 -20.18 -11.28
C ASN A 497 17.29 -21.48 -11.53
N ALA A 498 17.86 -22.08 -10.48
CA ALA A 498 18.59 -23.31 -10.58
C ALA A 498 18.35 -24.23 -9.38
N THR A 499 18.40 -25.51 -9.62
CA THR A 499 18.60 -26.58 -8.64
C THR A 499 20.05 -27.06 -8.74
N ALA A 500 20.46 -28.03 -7.95
CA ALA A 500 21.79 -28.64 -8.05
C ALA A 500 22.11 -29.21 -9.44
N THR A 501 21.10 -29.66 -10.20
CA THR A 501 21.27 -30.38 -11.48
C THR A 501 20.72 -29.64 -12.70
N ARG A 502 19.88 -28.61 -12.52
CA ARG A 502 19.21 -27.91 -13.63
C ARG A 502 19.18 -26.41 -13.40
N SER A 503 19.29 -25.63 -14.46
CA SER A 503 19.13 -24.19 -14.41
C SER A 503 18.31 -23.69 -15.59
N LYS A 504 17.58 -22.61 -15.38
CA LYS A 504 16.85 -21.87 -16.42
C LYS A 504 17.04 -20.38 -16.26
N THR A 505 17.35 -19.71 -17.36
CA THR A 505 17.49 -18.26 -17.43
C THR A 505 16.40 -17.69 -18.34
N PHE A 506 15.80 -16.59 -17.93
CA PHE A 506 14.77 -15.87 -18.66
C PHE A 506 15.11 -14.40 -18.71
N PHE A 507 14.92 -13.78 -19.85
CA PHE A 507 14.94 -12.33 -19.99
C PHE A 507 13.52 -11.81 -20.22
N ARG A 508 13.14 -10.73 -19.53
CA ARG A 508 11.83 -10.10 -19.65
C ARG A 508 11.94 -8.59 -19.52
N LEU A 509 11.14 -7.89 -20.32
CA LEU A 509 10.94 -6.45 -20.18
C LEU A 509 9.91 -6.17 -19.08
N LYS A 510 10.02 -5.00 -18.46
CA LYS A 510 9.05 -4.43 -17.53
C LYS A 510 8.73 -3.01 -17.96
N THR A 511 7.48 -2.63 -17.86
CA THR A 511 7.05 -1.30 -18.27
C THR A 511 5.93 -0.80 -17.37
N THR A 512 5.99 0.50 -17.05
CA THR A 512 4.88 1.24 -16.45
C THR A 512 4.70 2.55 -17.20
N ALA A 513 3.45 2.94 -17.42
CA ALA A 513 3.13 4.28 -17.92
C ALA A 513 1.93 4.81 -17.14
N THR A 514 2.08 5.97 -16.55
CA THR A 514 1.02 6.64 -15.79
C THR A 514 0.82 8.03 -16.37
N PHE A 515 -0.44 8.37 -16.63
CA PHE A 515 -0.85 9.67 -17.11
C PHE A 515 -1.91 10.23 -16.16
N ASN A 516 -1.68 11.45 -15.67
CA ASN A 516 -2.56 12.17 -14.78
C ASN A 516 -3.02 13.45 -15.47
N TYR A 517 -4.29 13.56 -15.78
CA TYR A 517 -4.86 14.72 -16.43
C TYR A 517 -5.82 15.46 -15.50
N ALA A 518 -5.50 16.72 -15.19
CA ALA A 518 -6.36 17.58 -14.38
C ALA A 518 -7.40 18.26 -15.26
N MET A 519 -8.68 17.91 -15.09
CA MET A 519 -9.84 18.45 -15.80
C MET A 519 -10.50 19.56 -14.95
N GLY A 520 -9.96 20.77 -15.02
CA GLY A 520 -10.42 21.89 -14.21
C GLY A 520 -10.07 21.76 -12.73
N ARG A 521 -10.96 22.25 -11.85
CA ARG A 521 -10.68 22.36 -10.41
C ARG A 521 -11.03 21.11 -9.59
N ASN A 522 -12.00 20.33 -10.03
CA ASN A 522 -12.64 19.28 -9.22
C ASN A 522 -12.47 17.88 -9.81
N TRP A 523 -12.15 17.76 -11.08
CA TRP A 523 -12.05 16.49 -11.77
C TRP A 523 -10.62 16.16 -12.13
N SER A 524 -10.27 14.89 -12.09
CA SER A 524 -9.02 14.39 -12.64
C SER A 524 -9.18 12.99 -13.20
N LEU A 525 -8.42 12.70 -14.24
CA LEU A 525 -8.38 11.40 -14.90
C LEU A 525 -6.97 10.84 -14.73
N ASN A 526 -6.88 9.62 -14.22
CA ASN A 526 -5.64 8.87 -14.12
C ASN A 526 -5.72 7.61 -14.98
N TYR A 527 -4.73 7.39 -15.84
CA TYR A 527 -4.56 6.16 -16.58
C TYR A 527 -3.25 5.49 -16.19
N LEU A 528 -3.29 4.19 -15.93
CA LEU A 528 -2.13 3.35 -15.66
C LEU A 528 -2.09 2.19 -16.64
N PHE A 529 -0.96 2.05 -17.31
CA PHE A 529 -0.54 0.84 -17.99
C PHE A 529 0.61 0.18 -17.24
N MET A 530 0.57 -1.13 -17.11
CA MET A 530 1.62 -1.89 -16.45
C MET A 530 1.81 -3.24 -17.13
N TYR A 531 3.07 -3.59 -17.41
CA TYR A 531 3.50 -4.89 -17.90
C TYR A 531 4.60 -5.41 -16.96
N ASN A 532 4.27 -6.42 -16.16
CA ASN A 532 5.14 -6.91 -15.09
C ASN A 532 5.30 -8.43 -15.14
N PRO A 533 6.45 -8.95 -15.56
CA PRO A 533 6.78 -10.36 -15.43
C PRO A 533 7.11 -10.69 -13.96
N SER A 534 6.50 -11.77 -13.47
CA SER A 534 6.69 -12.30 -12.12
C SER A 534 7.46 -13.60 -12.18
N GLN A 535 8.51 -13.72 -11.37
CA GLN A 535 9.33 -14.92 -11.29
C GLN A 535 8.67 -15.95 -10.36
N PRO A 536 8.70 -17.25 -10.69
CA PRO A 536 8.29 -18.31 -9.79
C PRO A 536 9.08 -18.28 -8.47
N SER A 537 8.43 -18.62 -7.36
CA SER A 537 9.11 -18.80 -6.08
C SER A 537 10.10 -19.98 -6.15
N LEU A 538 11.08 -20.02 -5.25
CA LEU A 538 12.02 -21.15 -5.17
C LEU A 538 11.30 -22.47 -4.91
N ALA A 539 10.26 -22.46 -4.05
CA ALA A 539 9.46 -23.65 -3.76
C ALA A 539 8.78 -24.23 -5.00
N ASN A 540 8.38 -23.37 -5.96
CA ASN A 540 7.77 -23.85 -7.22
C ASN A 540 8.76 -24.59 -8.14
N PHE A 541 10.07 -24.43 -7.93
CA PHE A 541 11.12 -25.10 -8.68
C PHE A 541 11.56 -26.42 -8.08
N SER A 542 11.20 -26.72 -6.83
CA SER A 542 11.59 -27.99 -6.18
C SER A 542 10.98 -29.18 -6.91
N ASN A 543 11.79 -30.19 -7.19
CA ASN A 543 11.34 -31.48 -7.75
C ASN A 543 11.05 -32.53 -6.67
N VAL A 544 11.20 -32.19 -5.41
CA VAL A 544 10.98 -33.13 -4.31
C VAL A 544 9.49 -33.47 -4.23
N VAL A 545 9.18 -34.74 -4.40
CA VAL A 545 7.82 -35.26 -4.16
C VAL A 545 7.64 -35.49 -2.68
N GLN A 546 6.62 -34.83 -2.12
CA GLN A 546 6.23 -34.93 -0.72
C GLN A 546 4.85 -35.60 -0.62
N THR A 547 4.73 -36.56 0.25
CA THR A 547 3.45 -37.20 0.56
C THR A 547 2.55 -36.22 1.32
N ILE A 548 1.32 -35.98 0.85
CA ILE A 548 0.32 -35.19 1.54
C ILE A 548 -0.49 -36.10 2.44
N ASP A 549 -1.10 -37.12 1.84
CA ASP A 549 -1.90 -38.11 2.52
C ASP A 549 -1.92 -39.46 1.72
N ARG A 550 -2.84 -40.35 2.10
CA ARG A 550 -2.95 -41.69 1.52
C ARG A 550 -3.22 -41.70 0.01
N ILE A 551 -3.86 -40.64 -0.52
CA ILE A 551 -4.34 -40.59 -1.91
C ILE A 551 -3.67 -39.47 -2.70
N SER A 552 -2.85 -38.63 -2.06
CA SER A 552 -2.28 -37.47 -2.72
C SER A 552 -0.82 -37.16 -2.35
N VAL A 553 -0.07 -36.70 -3.35
CA VAL A 553 1.31 -36.21 -3.24
C VAL A 553 1.41 -34.81 -3.85
N GLN A 554 2.47 -34.08 -3.52
CA GLN A 554 2.75 -32.79 -4.11
C GLN A 554 4.19 -32.65 -4.57
N MET A 555 4.42 -31.82 -5.61
CA MET A 555 5.75 -31.41 -6.07
C MET A 555 5.69 -30.05 -6.74
N GLY A 556 6.83 -29.35 -6.79
CA GLY A 556 6.98 -28.20 -7.66
C GLY A 556 7.26 -28.64 -9.12
N ASN A 557 7.76 -27.72 -9.94
CA ASN A 557 8.01 -27.99 -11.36
C ASN A 557 9.12 -27.07 -11.88
N VAL A 558 10.29 -27.62 -12.16
CA VAL A 558 11.43 -26.87 -12.74
C VAL A 558 11.13 -26.30 -14.13
N ASN A 559 10.05 -26.74 -14.79
CA ASN A 559 9.69 -26.31 -16.14
C ASN A 559 8.77 -25.09 -16.17
N VAL A 560 8.35 -24.58 -15.01
CA VAL A 560 7.50 -23.39 -14.99
C VAL A 560 8.21 -22.17 -15.58
N LYS A 561 7.42 -21.39 -16.31
CA LYS A 561 7.82 -20.13 -16.92
C LYS A 561 7.38 -18.96 -16.04
N PRO A 562 8.06 -17.81 -16.09
CA PRO A 562 7.55 -16.60 -15.46
C PRO A 562 6.14 -16.24 -15.97
N SER A 563 5.23 -15.91 -15.08
CA SER A 563 3.95 -15.31 -15.44
C SER A 563 4.13 -13.83 -15.78
N VAL A 564 3.28 -13.33 -16.67
CA VAL A 564 3.31 -11.92 -17.07
C VAL A 564 1.96 -11.30 -16.75
N TRP A 565 1.97 -10.32 -15.88
CA TRP A 565 0.79 -9.57 -15.51
C TRP A 565 0.76 -8.22 -16.26
N THR A 566 -0.26 -8.04 -17.08
CA THR A 566 -0.54 -6.78 -17.79
C THR A 566 -1.78 -6.16 -17.17
N ARG A 567 -1.75 -4.88 -16.85
CA ARG A 567 -2.89 -4.15 -16.27
C ARG A 567 -3.09 -2.82 -16.97
N ASN A 568 -4.34 -2.54 -17.32
CA ASN A 568 -4.84 -1.23 -17.71
C ASN A 568 -5.83 -0.76 -16.64
N ARG A 569 -5.69 0.46 -16.13
CA ARG A 569 -6.61 1.05 -15.18
C ARG A 569 -6.93 2.49 -15.57
N LEU A 570 -8.20 2.81 -15.62
CA LEU A 570 -8.71 4.16 -15.77
C LEU A 570 -9.44 4.55 -14.49
N LEU A 571 -9.09 5.70 -13.94
CA LEU A 571 -9.65 6.21 -12.71
C LEU A 571 -10.09 7.66 -12.92
N LEU A 572 -11.39 7.90 -12.82
CA LEU A 572 -12.00 9.22 -12.83
C LEU A 572 -12.27 9.64 -11.38
N LEU A 573 -11.75 10.79 -10.99
CA LEU A 573 -11.89 11.34 -9.64
C LEU A 573 -12.67 12.64 -9.69
N PHE A 574 -13.55 12.81 -8.73
CA PHE A 574 -14.25 14.06 -8.43
C PHE A 574 -14.03 14.41 -6.96
N ASN A 575 -13.54 15.64 -6.72
CA ASN A 575 -13.36 16.18 -5.37
C ASN A 575 -13.88 17.60 -5.32
N LYS A 576 -14.89 17.84 -4.51
CA LYS A 576 -15.44 19.20 -4.28
C LYS A 576 -15.85 19.33 -2.84
N ASN A 577 -15.30 20.32 -2.14
CA ASN A 577 -15.58 20.58 -0.71
C ASN A 577 -15.39 19.31 0.15
N HIS A 578 -16.49 18.80 0.69
CA HIS A 578 -16.52 17.64 1.58
C HIS A 578 -16.85 16.32 0.87
N ILE A 579 -17.12 16.37 -0.44
CA ILE A 579 -17.52 15.20 -1.24
C ILE A 579 -16.35 14.74 -2.08
N SER A 580 -16.08 13.44 -2.04
CA SER A 580 -15.15 12.76 -2.92
C SER A 580 -15.86 11.59 -3.59
N SER A 581 -15.69 11.44 -4.90
CA SER A 581 -16.22 10.33 -5.66
C SER A 581 -15.19 9.82 -6.66
N SER A 582 -15.16 8.52 -6.88
CA SER A 582 -14.29 7.91 -7.87
C SER A 582 -14.98 6.78 -8.62
N LEU A 583 -14.74 6.72 -9.93
CA LEU A 583 -15.08 5.59 -10.77
C LEU A 583 -13.79 5.01 -11.34
N GLN A 584 -13.52 3.76 -11.01
CA GLN A 584 -12.35 3.04 -11.48
C GLN A 584 -12.78 1.87 -12.36
N THR A 585 -12.18 1.75 -13.52
CA THR A 585 -12.24 0.55 -14.34
C THR A 585 -10.85 -0.04 -14.50
N SER A 586 -10.71 -1.35 -14.41
CA SER A 586 -9.44 -2.01 -14.65
C SER A 586 -9.63 -3.32 -15.41
N TYR A 587 -8.70 -3.55 -16.33
CA TYR A 587 -8.59 -4.80 -17.06
C TYR A 587 -7.18 -5.34 -16.93
N SER A 588 -7.08 -6.55 -16.41
CA SER A 588 -5.81 -7.24 -16.19
C SER A 588 -5.79 -8.58 -16.91
N VAL A 589 -4.65 -8.93 -17.47
CA VAL A 589 -4.39 -10.24 -18.07
C VAL A 589 -3.12 -10.79 -17.46
N THR A 590 -3.18 -11.99 -16.91
CA THR A 590 -1.99 -12.75 -16.52
C THR A 590 -1.76 -13.86 -17.56
N THR A 591 -0.69 -13.75 -18.31
CA THR A 591 -0.27 -14.80 -19.27
C THR A 591 0.65 -15.77 -18.55
N ASN A 592 0.53 -17.07 -18.84
CA ASN A 592 1.23 -18.15 -18.15
C ASN A 592 1.07 -18.04 -16.59
N PRO A 593 -0.13 -17.86 -16.04
CA PRO A 593 -0.31 -17.80 -14.59
C PRO A 593 0.23 -19.08 -13.96
N LEU A 594 0.91 -18.94 -12.82
CA LEU A 594 1.31 -20.09 -12.02
C LEU A 594 0.10 -20.60 -11.26
N VAL A 595 -0.24 -21.85 -11.46
CA VAL A 595 -1.42 -22.49 -10.86
C VAL A 595 -1.03 -23.82 -10.23
N ASN A 596 -1.65 -24.15 -9.11
CA ASN A 596 -1.57 -25.48 -8.54
C ASN A 596 -2.70 -26.33 -9.15
N THR A 597 -2.32 -27.32 -9.95
CA THR A 597 -3.25 -28.26 -10.57
C THR A 597 -3.14 -29.64 -9.95
N TYR A 598 -4.16 -30.45 -10.16
CA TYR A 598 -4.13 -31.86 -9.80
C TYR A 598 -4.07 -32.72 -11.06
N GLN A 599 -3.27 -33.79 -11.01
CA GLN A 599 -3.18 -34.80 -12.04
C GLN A 599 -3.35 -36.18 -11.40
N TYR A 600 -4.15 -37.06 -12.01
CA TYR A 600 -4.18 -38.45 -11.65
C TYR A 600 -2.98 -39.18 -12.26
N ILE A 601 -2.20 -39.90 -11.45
CA ILE A 601 -0.99 -40.60 -11.90
C ILE A 601 -1.40 -41.97 -12.41
N SER A 602 -1.52 -42.12 -13.74
CA SER A 602 -1.92 -43.34 -14.42
C SER A 602 -0.76 -44.20 -14.92
N ASP A 603 0.50 -43.73 -14.78
CA ASP A 603 1.67 -44.49 -15.16
C ASP A 603 1.92 -45.62 -14.15
N ALA A 604 1.80 -46.84 -14.61
CA ALA A 604 2.00 -48.05 -13.78
C ALA A 604 3.47 -48.22 -13.31
N ALA A 605 4.44 -47.62 -14.00
CA ALA A 605 5.82 -47.66 -13.59
C ALA A 605 6.15 -46.62 -12.49
N SER A 606 5.23 -45.68 -12.23
CA SER A 606 5.41 -44.68 -11.21
C SER A 606 5.25 -45.26 -9.80
N PRO A 607 6.13 -44.95 -8.84
CA PRO A 607 5.94 -45.33 -7.43
C PRO A 607 4.71 -44.67 -6.79
N TYR A 608 4.10 -43.72 -7.48
CA TYR A 608 2.92 -42.96 -7.04
C TYR A 608 1.70 -43.31 -7.91
N HIS A 609 1.72 -44.43 -8.63
CA HIS A 609 0.58 -44.88 -9.44
C HIS A 609 -0.70 -44.92 -8.62
N GLY A 610 -1.81 -44.45 -9.20
CA GLY A 610 -3.12 -44.39 -8.53
C GLY A 610 -3.30 -43.18 -7.58
N LEU A 611 -2.27 -42.38 -7.35
CA LEU A 611 -2.40 -41.20 -6.51
C LEU A 611 -2.69 -39.94 -7.34
N PHE A 612 -3.17 -38.91 -6.64
CA PHE A 612 -3.38 -37.58 -7.19
C PHE A 612 -2.18 -36.68 -6.86
N MET A 613 -1.52 -36.17 -7.90
CA MET A 613 -0.38 -35.28 -7.75
C MET A 613 -0.82 -33.81 -7.82
N LYS A 614 -0.63 -33.07 -6.74
CA LYS A 614 -0.72 -31.61 -6.74
C LYS A 614 0.60 -31.05 -7.28
N LYS A 615 0.53 -30.29 -8.37
CA LYS A 615 1.73 -29.80 -9.08
C LYS A 615 1.55 -28.35 -9.50
N THR A 616 2.63 -27.57 -9.42
CA THR A 616 2.66 -26.22 -9.97
C THR A 616 2.86 -26.27 -11.48
N GLU A 617 1.97 -25.60 -12.22
CA GLU A 617 1.99 -25.51 -13.68
C GLU A 617 1.72 -24.08 -14.16
N ASN A 618 1.98 -23.81 -15.45
CA ASN A 618 1.51 -22.60 -16.09
C ASN A 618 0.15 -22.83 -16.73
N GLY A 619 -0.85 -22.04 -16.32
CA GLY A 619 -2.09 -21.88 -17.07
C GLY A 619 -1.88 -21.12 -18.37
N LYS A 620 -2.94 -20.93 -19.19
CA LYS A 620 -2.86 -20.14 -20.41
C LYS A 620 -3.01 -18.66 -20.14
N ASN A 621 -4.19 -18.25 -19.67
CA ASN A 621 -4.50 -16.85 -19.37
C ASN A 621 -5.51 -16.73 -18.22
N ASP A 622 -5.26 -15.78 -17.32
CA ASP A 622 -6.25 -15.30 -16.36
C ASP A 622 -6.58 -13.85 -16.71
N ARG A 623 -7.86 -13.55 -16.88
CA ARG A 623 -8.36 -12.21 -17.21
C ARG A 623 -9.26 -11.72 -16.09
N HIS A 624 -9.04 -10.50 -15.65
CA HIS A 624 -9.85 -9.87 -14.62
C HIS A 624 -10.29 -8.49 -15.10
N PHE A 625 -11.60 -8.31 -15.19
CA PHE A 625 -12.23 -7.01 -15.42
C PHE A 625 -12.93 -6.57 -14.13
N ASN A 626 -12.67 -5.34 -13.70
CA ASN A 626 -13.25 -4.78 -12.48
C ASN A 626 -13.76 -3.37 -12.74
N VAL A 627 -14.95 -3.07 -12.24
CA VAL A 627 -15.52 -1.73 -12.14
C VAL A 627 -15.81 -1.46 -10.66
N GLU A 628 -15.28 -0.36 -10.15
CA GLU A 628 -15.47 0.07 -8.76
C GLU A 628 -15.96 1.51 -8.71
N TYR A 629 -16.96 1.76 -7.92
CA TYR A 629 -17.45 3.09 -7.58
C TYR A 629 -17.27 3.33 -6.09
N SER A 630 -16.66 4.46 -5.75
CA SER A 630 -16.53 4.91 -4.37
C SER A 630 -17.08 6.32 -4.24
N VAL A 631 -17.88 6.55 -3.22
CA VAL A 631 -18.35 7.88 -2.86
C VAL A 631 -18.22 8.06 -1.36
N GLY A 632 -17.85 9.25 -0.92
CA GLY A 632 -17.76 9.59 0.46
C GLY A 632 -17.94 11.05 0.73
N MET A 633 -18.36 11.34 1.95
CA MET A 633 -18.48 12.68 2.49
C MET A 633 -17.69 12.78 3.77
N GLN A 634 -16.95 13.87 3.93
CA GLN A 634 -16.22 14.20 5.15
C GLN A 634 -16.87 15.40 5.81
N ASN A 635 -16.65 15.51 7.12
CA ASN A 635 -17.06 16.69 7.88
C ASN A 635 -18.57 17.01 7.81
N ILE A 636 -19.41 15.95 7.76
CA ILE A 636 -20.87 16.12 7.82
C ILE A 636 -21.20 16.64 9.21
N ALA A 637 -21.85 17.81 9.27
CA ALA A 637 -22.15 18.52 10.51
C ALA A 637 -20.93 18.65 11.45
N GLN A 638 -19.74 18.76 10.91
CA GLN A 638 -18.44 18.84 11.62
C GLN A 638 -18.03 17.59 12.41
N HIS A 639 -18.84 16.53 12.41
CA HIS A 639 -18.64 15.38 13.30
C HIS A 639 -18.60 14.02 12.61
N LEU A 640 -19.11 13.90 11.38
CA LEU A 640 -19.28 12.59 10.73
C LEU A 640 -18.56 12.52 9.40
N SER A 641 -18.05 11.34 9.08
CA SER A 641 -17.55 10.98 7.76
C SER A 641 -18.14 9.63 7.35
N PHE A 642 -18.46 9.51 6.07
CA PHE A 642 -19.07 8.33 5.47
C PHE A 642 -18.33 7.95 4.19
N GLN A 643 -18.20 6.67 3.91
CA GLN A 643 -17.72 6.15 2.63
C GLN A 643 -18.49 4.89 2.25
N LEU A 644 -18.97 4.84 1.02
CA LEU A 644 -19.48 3.64 0.34
C LEU A 644 -18.50 3.27 -0.78
N ILE A 645 -18.14 2.00 -0.82
CA ILE A 645 -17.41 1.40 -1.93
C ILE A 645 -18.25 0.24 -2.44
N THR A 646 -18.49 0.19 -3.75
CA THR A 646 -19.16 -0.93 -4.41
C THR A 646 -18.47 -1.22 -5.73
N GLY A 647 -18.48 -2.47 -6.13
CA GLY A 647 -17.87 -2.86 -7.39
C GLY A 647 -18.35 -4.21 -7.90
N TRP A 648 -18.01 -4.45 -9.15
CA TRP A 648 -18.27 -5.69 -9.85
C TRP A 648 -16.99 -6.18 -10.51
N SER A 649 -16.71 -7.46 -10.31
CA SER A 649 -15.54 -8.14 -10.87
C SER A 649 -15.99 -9.32 -11.74
N ARG A 650 -15.38 -9.42 -12.92
CA ARG A 650 -15.49 -10.59 -13.78
C ARG A 650 -14.13 -11.23 -13.99
N PHE A 651 -14.05 -12.50 -13.65
CA PHE A 651 -12.86 -13.34 -13.81
C PHE A 651 -13.09 -14.33 -14.93
N SER A 652 -12.08 -14.54 -15.77
CA SER A 652 -12.07 -15.56 -16.82
C SER A 652 -10.71 -16.24 -16.81
N MET A 653 -10.69 -17.53 -16.55
CA MET A 653 -9.49 -18.32 -16.38
C MET A 653 -9.46 -19.46 -17.37
N GLU A 654 -8.30 -19.68 -17.94
CA GLU A 654 -8.06 -20.74 -18.92
C GLU A 654 -6.72 -21.43 -18.66
N GLY A 655 -6.75 -22.74 -18.56
CA GLY A 655 -5.58 -23.60 -18.44
C GLY A 655 -5.64 -24.76 -19.45
N SER A 656 -4.81 -25.77 -19.26
CA SER A 656 -4.81 -26.97 -20.10
C SER A 656 -6.11 -27.77 -19.93
N ASN A 657 -6.64 -27.85 -18.69
CA ASN A 657 -7.73 -28.72 -18.31
C ASN A 657 -8.91 -27.99 -17.66
N TYR A 658 -8.96 -26.65 -17.76
CA TYR A 658 -10.06 -25.88 -17.19
C TYR A 658 -10.32 -24.59 -17.98
N ARG A 659 -11.57 -24.17 -17.99
CA ARG A 659 -12.01 -22.86 -18.49
C ARG A 659 -13.22 -22.41 -17.69
N HIS A 660 -13.09 -21.30 -16.96
CA HIS A 660 -14.12 -20.81 -16.06
C HIS A 660 -14.36 -19.32 -16.19
N HIS A 661 -15.61 -18.91 -15.98
CA HIS A 661 -16.04 -17.52 -15.91
C HIS A 661 -16.82 -17.31 -14.63
N VAL A 662 -16.41 -16.36 -13.83
CA VAL A 662 -17.05 -16.02 -12.56
C VAL A 662 -17.27 -14.51 -12.50
N SER A 663 -18.48 -14.09 -12.10
CA SER A 663 -18.81 -12.68 -11.85
C SER A 663 -19.27 -12.52 -10.40
N LYS A 664 -18.72 -11.54 -9.70
CA LYS A 664 -19.02 -11.26 -8.29
C LYS A 664 -19.14 -9.76 -8.05
N MET A 665 -20.09 -9.39 -7.19
CA MET A 665 -20.21 -8.03 -6.68
C MET A 665 -19.62 -7.96 -5.27
N TYR A 666 -19.16 -6.76 -4.88
CA TYR A 666 -18.71 -6.48 -3.53
C TYR A 666 -19.15 -5.08 -3.10
N ALA A 667 -19.35 -4.88 -1.80
CA ALA A 667 -19.70 -3.60 -1.25
C ALA A 667 -19.28 -3.50 0.22
N SER A 668 -18.86 -2.30 0.63
CA SER A 668 -18.53 -1.99 2.02
C SER A 668 -18.90 -0.55 2.36
N ILE A 669 -19.24 -0.34 3.64
CA ILE A 669 -19.57 0.96 4.22
C ILE A 669 -18.61 1.22 5.37
N SER A 670 -18.04 2.42 5.41
CA SER A 670 -17.23 2.90 6.54
C SER A 670 -17.85 4.17 7.10
N LEU A 671 -17.97 4.23 8.42
CA LEU A 671 -18.46 5.36 9.17
C LEU A 671 -17.42 5.79 10.19
N ASN A 672 -17.19 7.08 10.35
CA ASN A 672 -16.37 7.64 11.42
C ASN A 672 -17.09 8.83 12.02
N GLY A 673 -17.11 8.90 13.37
CA GLY A 673 -17.71 9.99 14.13
C GLY A 673 -16.68 10.58 15.10
N TYR A 674 -16.73 11.89 15.33
CA TYR A 674 -15.81 12.62 16.21
C TYR A 674 -16.60 13.59 17.09
N TRP A 675 -16.32 13.56 18.38
CA TRP A 675 -16.91 14.48 19.32
C TRP A 675 -15.96 14.75 20.49
N LYS A 676 -15.38 15.94 20.53
CA LYS A 676 -14.37 16.35 21.52
C LYS A 676 -13.21 15.33 21.57
N HIS A 677 -13.06 14.60 22.66
CA HIS A 677 -12.04 13.59 22.89
C HIS A 677 -12.45 12.18 22.44
N TRP A 678 -13.67 12.01 21.93
CA TRP A 678 -14.20 10.73 21.50
C TRP A 678 -14.15 10.59 19.99
N SER A 679 -13.77 9.42 19.52
CA SER A 679 -13.99 8.99 18.14
C SER A 679 -14.72 7.66 18.13
N ALA A 680 -15.65 7.51 17.20
CA ALA A 680 -16.36 6.26 16.95
C ALA A 680 -16.16 5.86 15.49
N PHE A 681 -16.09 4.58 15.22
CA PHE A 681 -15.89 4.07 13.87
C PHE A 681 -16.62 2.75 13.66
N ALA A 682 -17.05 2.50 12.43
CA ALA A 682 -17.61 1.23 12.01
C ALA A 682 -17.19 0.94 10.56
N ASN A 683 -16.93 -0.34 10.28
CA ASN A 683 -16.75 -0.87 8.94
C ASN A 683 -17.65 -2.08 8.76
N ILE A 684 -18.45 -2.05 7.70
CA ILE A 684 -19.45 -3.08 7.41
C ILE A 684 -19.22 -3.57 5.99
N ASP A 685 -18.81 -4.82 5.84
CA ASP A 685 -18.70 -5.51 4.57
C ASP A 685 -20.05 -6.13 4.22
N LEU A 686 -20.78 -5.51 3.30
CA LEU A 686 -22.08 -6.00 2.83
C LEU A 686 -21.91 -7.23 1.94
N ALA A 687 -20.91 -7.18 1.04
CA ALA A 687 -20.52 -8.29 0.19
C ALA A 687 -18.99 -8.36 0.10
N PRO A 688 -18.38 -9.55 0.25
CA PRO A 688 -16.92 -9.69 0.27
C PRO A 688 -16.32 -9.46 -1.13
N GLN A 689 -15.10 -8.97 -1.16
CA GLN A 689 -14.28 -9.01 -2.37
C GLN A 689 -13.87 -10.46 -2.68
N TYR A 690 -13.72 -10.77 -3.97
CA TYR A 690 -13.21 -12.06 -4.41
C TYR A 690 -11.87 -11.91 -5.07
N SER A 691 -11.05 -12.93 -4.94
CA SER A 691 -9.78 -13.05 -5.65
C SER A 691 -9.67 -14.44 -6.26
N ILE A 692 -8.84 -14.54 -7.29
CA ILE A 692 -8.56 -15.80 -7.94
C ILE A 692 -7.06 -16.04 -7.97
N TRP A 693 -6.69 -17.25 -7.66
CA TRP A 693 -5.34 -17.76 -7.81
C TRP A 693 -5.39 -19.13 -8.49
N GLY A 694 -5.11 -19.13 -9.80
CA GLY A 694 -5.20 -20.34 -10.60
C GLY A 694 -6.62 -20.90 -10.64
N THR A 695 -6.79 -22.16 -10.21
CA THR A 695 -8.10 -22.81 -10.13
C THR A 695 -8.88 -22.47 -8.85
N ASN A 696 -8.29 -21.74 -7.91
CA ASN A 696 -8.92 -21.41 -6.65
C ASN A 696 -9.57 -20.03 -6.69
N LEU A 697 -10.87 -19.99 -6.43
CA LEU A 697 -11.64 -18.78 -6.18
C LEU A 697 -11.77 -18.58 -4.66
N TYR A 698 -11.22 -17.51 -4.14
CA TYR A 698 -11.31 -17.16 -2.72
C TYR A 698 -12.34 -16.06 -2.52
N SER A 699 -13.24 -16.22 -1.56
CA SER A 699 -13.97 -15.08 -1.01
C SER A 699 -13.03 -14.28 -0.13
N GLY A 700 -13.03 -12.96 -0.28
CA GLY A 700 -12.40 -12.08 0.70
C GLY A 700 -13.06 -12.27 2.06
N THR A 701 -12.31 -12.00 3.11
CA THR A 701 -12.82 -12.05 4.47
C THR A 701 -13.91 -10.99 4.66
N LYS A 702 -15.11 -11.42 5.01
CA LYS A 702 -16.14 -10.51 5.48
C LYS A 702 -15.87 -10.22 6.95
N TYR A 703 -15.36 -9.02 7.23
CA TYR A 703 -14.92 -8.64 8.56
C TYR A 703 -15.56 -7.33 9.00
N ASN A 704 -16.59 -7.43 9.82
CA ASN A 704 -17.32 -6.30 10.34
C ASN A 704 -16.74 -5.90 11.70
N TYR A 705 -16.60 -4.63 11.95
CA TYR A 705 -16.15 -4.12 13.25
C TYR A 705 -16.71 -2.73 13.53
N MET A 706 -16.87 -2.43 14.81
CA MET A 706 -17.19 -1.11 15.31
C MET A 706 -16.43 -0.84 16.60
N GLY A 707 -16.22 0.41 16.91
CA GLY A 707 -15.50 0.74 18.13
C GLY A 707 -15.57 2.21 18.48
N VAL A 708 -15.05 2.49 19.66
CA VAL A 708 -14.89 3.85 20.19
C VAL A 708 -13.48 4.01 20.73
N LYS A 709 -12.95 5.23 20.63
CA LYS A 709 -11.66 5.61 21.21
C LYS A 709 -11.85 6.89 22.02
N TYR A 710 -11.12 6.97 23.13
CA TYR A 710 -11.03 8.16 23.97
C TYR A 710 -9.58 8.65 24.01
N HIS A 711 -9.39 9.94 23.71
CA HIS A 711 -8.10 10.58 23.60
C HIS A 711 -7.85 11.46 24.82
N LEU A 712 -6.78 11.19 25.56
CA LEU A 712 -6.42 11.94 26.76
C LEU A 712 -4.94 12.31 26.74
N LYS A 713 -4.62 13.51 26.22
CA LYS A 713 -3.22 13.99 26.09
C LYS A 713 -2.34 12.97 25.30
N ASN A 714 -1.47 12.27 26.01
CA ASN A 714 -0.54 11.29 25.46
C ASN A 714 -1.09 9.85 25.46
N TRP A 715 -2.33 9.65 25.93
CA TRP A 715 -2.98 8.36 26.04
C TRP A 715 -4.14 8.23 25.06
N ASP A 716 -4.25 7.05 24.47
CA ASP A 716 -5.43 6.63 23.71
C ASP A 716 -5.94 5.31 24.29
N PHE A 717 -7.24 5.30 24.58
CA PHE A 717 -7.95 4.13 25.04
C PHE A 717 -9.02 3.77 24.00
N GLY A 718 -9.06 2.50 23.58
CA GLY A 718 -10.03 2.05 22.60
C GLY A 718 -10.74 0.78 23.03
N LEU A 719 -11.99 0.69 22.66
CA LEU A 719 -12.82 -0.50 22.74
C LEU A 719 -13.35 -0.82 21.35
N ARG A 720 -13.13 -2.03 20.87
CA ARG A 720 -13.59 -2.49 19.57
C ARG A 720 -14.33 -3.82 19.70
N LEU A 721 -15.43 -3.91 18.99
CA LEU A 721 -16.20 -5.13 18.81
C LEU A 721 -16.03 -5.64 17.38
N ASP A 722 -15.46 -6.82 17.25
CA ASP A 722 -15.18 -7.47 15.96
C ASP A 722 -16.24 -8.55 15.68
N ASN A 723 -16.68 -8.62 14.42
CA ASN A 723 -17.69 -9.55 13.92
C ASN A 723 -18.94 -9.63 14.81
N PRO A 724 -19.60 -8.48 15.07
CA PRO A 724 -20.79 -8.45 15.91
C PRO A 724 -21.91 -9.28 15.32
N LEU A 725 -22.71 -9.87 16.20
CA LEU A 725 -23.90 -10.64 15.84
C LEU A 725 -23.64 -11.85 14.93
N THR A 726 -22.42 -12.39 14.93
CA THR A 726 -22.06 -13.59 14.17
C THR A 726 -21.72 -14.75 15.11
N LYS A 727 -21.89 -15.99 14.65
CA LYS A 727 -21.48 -17.21 15.36
C LYS A 727 -20.14 -17.75 14.86
N ARG A 728 -19.71 -17.38 13.66
CA ARG A 728 -18.53 -17.95 12.97
C ARG A 728 -17.31 -17.05 13.00
N GLY A 729 -17.47 -15.78 13.34
CA GLY A 729 -16.35 -14.82 13.44
C GLY A 729 -15.65 -14.57 12.10
N PHE A 730 -14.35 -14.88 12.03
CA PHE A 730 -13.59 -14.81 10.78
C PHE A 730 -13.97 -15.96 9.86
N ILE A 731 -14.34 -15.70 8.62
CA ILE A 731 -14.74 -16.72 7.63
C ILE A 731 -13.98 -16.47 6.33
N GLN A 732 -13.42 -17.54 5.78
CA GLN A 732 -12.82 -17.56 4.46
C GLN A 732 -13.33 -18.77 3.70
N CYS A 733 -13.90 -18.57 2.50
CA CYS A 733 -14.33 -19.65 1.63
C CYS A 733 -13.40 -19.74 0.42
N ALA A 734 -13.13 -20.96 -0.03
CA ALA A 734 -12.42 -21.21 -1.27
C ALA A 734 -13.11 -22.28 -2.09
N GLU A 735 -13.22 -22.03 -3.39
CA GLU A 735 -13.71 -22.99 -4.39
C GLU A 735 -12.56 -23.37 -5.31
N ASN A 736 -12.20 -24.63 -5.39
CA ASN A 736 -11.31 -25.12 -6.43
C ASN A 736 -12.16 -25.58 -7.61
N ILE A 737 -12.01 -24.88 -8.72
CA ILE A 737 -12.75 -25.12 -9.96
C ILE A 737 -11.99 -26.04 -10.94
N SER A 738 -11.06 -26.85 -10.42
CA SER A 738 -10.35 -27.89 -11.16
C SER A 738 -11.29 -28.95 -11.72
N ASN A 739 -11.01 -29.48 -12.92
CA ASN A 739 -11.75 -30.62 -13.47
C ASN A 739 -11.29 -31.98 -12.88
N VAL A 740 -10.18 -32.00 -12.11
CA VAL A 740 -9.62 -33.25 -11.54
C VAL A 740 -9.95 -33.36 -10.06
N VAL A 741 -9.84 -32.27 -9.29
CA VAL A 741 -10.20 -32.24 -7.87
C VAL A 741 -11.01 -30.96 -7.58
N PRO A 742 -12.27 -30.89 -8.08
CA PRO A 742 -13.15 -29.81 -7.66
C PRO A 742 -13.39 -29.88 -6.14
N SER A 743 -13.35 -28.73 -5.47
CA SER A 743 -13.56 -28.70 -4.03
C SER A 743 -14.18 -27.38 -3.58
N HIS A 744 -14.87 -27.44 -2.45
CA HIS A 744 -15.35 -26.28 -1.70
C HIS A 744 -14.84 -26.39 -0.28
N SER A 745 -14.23 -25.33 0.22
CA SER A 745 -13.76 -25.26 1.61
C SER A 745 -14.27 -24.01 2.30
N GLU A 746 -14.56 -24.15 3.58
CA GLU A 746 -14.96 -23.08 4.48
C GLU A 746 -14.12 -23.17 5.77
N TYR A 747 -13.20 -22.23 5.91
CA TYR A 747 -12.37 -22.07 7.10
C TYR A 747 -12.92 -20.93 7.96
N TYR A 748 -13.13 -21.18 9.27
CA TYR A 748 -13.60 -20.13 10.15
C TYR A 748 -13.05 -20.26 11.57
N ILE A 749 -12.98 -19.10 12.27
CA ILE A 749 -12.48 -18.98 13.64
C ILE A 749 -13.59 -18.40 14.51
N SER A 750 -14.30 -19.26 15.24
CA SER A 750 -15.43 -18.84 16.07
C SER A 750 -15.01 -18.00 17.28
N ASP A 751 -13.77 -18.11 17.75
CA ASP A 751 -13.23 -17.27 18.84
C ASP A 751 -13.19 -15.78 18.45
N MET A 752 -13.26 -15.47 17.15
CA MET A 752 -13.31 -14.10 16.63
C MET A 752 -14.74 -13.59 16.42
N ALA A 753 -15.76 -14.37 16.80
CA ALA A 753 -17.16 -13.94 16.80
C ALA A 753 -17.43 -13.08 18.03
N ASN A 754 -18.06 -11.94 17.84
CA ASN A 754 -18.35 -10.98 18.93
C ASN A 754 -17.10 -10.69 19.79
N MET A 755 -15.94 -10.66 19.18
CA MET A 755 -14.67 -10.47 19.90
C MET A 755 -14.54 -9.02 20.36
N VAL A 756 -14.27 -8.83 21.65
CA VAL A 756 -14.01 -7.52 22.26
C VAL A 756 -12.51 -7.33 22.41
N GLU A 757 -11.99 -6.26 21.84
CA GLU A 757 -10.58 -5.88 21.94
C GLU A 757 -10.43 -4.53 22.63
N LEU A 758 -9.56 -4.48 23.62
CA LEU A 758 -9.11 -3.26 24.30
C LEU A 758 -7.80 -2.81 23.68
N SER A 759 -7.68 -1.53 23.39
CA SER A 759 -6.44 -0.91 22.94
C SER A 759 -6.00 0.19 23.91
N ILE A 760 -4.72 0.20 24.21
CA ILE A 760 -4.08 1.23 25.03
C ILE A 760 -2.83 1.67 24.28
N GLN A 761 -2.73 2.96 24.02
CA GLN A 761 -1.53 3.57 23.45
C GLN A 761 -1.06 4.68 24.37
N TYR A 762 0.22 4.66 24.68
CA TYR A 762 0.90 5.75 25.38
C TYR A 762 2.02 6.30 24.53
N ARG A 763 2.16 7.62 24.54
CA ARG A 763 3.17 8.27 23.77
C ARG A 763 3.83 9.40 24.55
N LEU A 764 5.15 9.37 24.62
CA LEU A 764 5.98 10.36 25.26
C LEU A 764 6.90 11.03 24.22
N PRO A 765 6.53 12.19 23.69
CA PRO A 765 7.46 13.02 22.92
C PRO A 765 8.39 13.75 23.89
N PHE A 766 9.67 13.92 23.52
CA PHE A 766 10.63 14.67 24.30
C PHE A 766 11.61 15.46 23.41
N GLY A 767 12.11 16.60 23.90
CA GLY A 767 13.01 17.47 23.17
C GLY A 767 12.32 18.47 22.24
N LYS A 768 13.11 19.34 21.59
CA LYS A 768 12.62 20.40 20.70
C LYS A 768 12.99 20.09 19.26
N ALA A 769 11.99 19.96 18.43
CA ALA A 769 11.95 19.89 16.95
C ALA A 769 12.91 18.90 16.21
N TYR A 770 12.65 18.37 15.01
CA TYR A 770 13.23 17.20 14.30
C TYR A 770 14.06 17.48 13.03
N LYS A 771 15.12 16.72 12.68
CA LYS A 771 15.91 16.76 11.43
C LYS A 771 15.55 15.67 10.42
N LYS A 772 15.74 15.91 9.11
CA LYS A 772 15.37 15.05 7.99
C LYS A 772 16.44 14.02 7.58
N ALA A 773 16.03 12.79 7.35
CA ALA A 773 16.74 11.82 6.53
C ALA A 773 15.79 11.25 5.45
N ASN A 774 16.19 11.31 4.17
CA ASN A 774 15.38 10.81 3.05
C ASN A 774 16.00 9.56 2.45
N ARG A 775 15.28 8.43 2.52
CA ARG A 775 15.64 7.16 1.86
C ARG A 775 14.60 6.81 0.80
N THR A 776 15.04 6.44 -0.37
CA THR A 776 14.22 5.96 -1.47
C THR A 776 14.42 4.48 -1.79
N LEU A 777 15.53 3.88 -1.34
CA LEU A 777 15.87 2.48 -1.57
C LEU A 777 15.50 1.57 -0.39
N ARG A 778 14.90 0.42 -0.66
CA ARG A 778 14.83 -0.75 0.22
C ARG A 778 14.57 -2.02 -0.60
N ASN A 779 15.32 -3.06 -0.32
CA ASN A 779 15.28 -4.32 -1.04
C ASN A 779 14.12 -5.25 -0.59
N LYS A 780 13.83 -6.23 -1.41
CA LYS A 780 12.64 -7.06 -1.46
C LYS A 780 12.40 -8.04 -0.32
N ASN A 781 11.18 -8.56 -0.35
CA ASN A 781 10.76 -9.71 0.43
C ASN A 781 11.61 -10.95 0.13
N PHE A 782 11.90 -11.66 1.19
CA PHE A 782 12.64 -12.90 1.19
C PHE A 782 11.70 -14.07 0.92
N ASP A 783 12.11 -14.98 0.02
CA ASP A 783 11.46 -16.25 -0.24
C ASP A 783 12.32 -17.37 0.36
N ALA A 784 11.84 -18.02 1.41
CA ALA A 784 12.56 -19.10 2.08
C ALA A 784 12.67 -20.36 1.24
N GLY A 785 11.95 -20.46 0.11
CA GLY A 785 11.94 -21.62 -0.74
C GLY A 785 11.23 -22.84 -0.14
N VAL A 786 10.44 -22.63 0.90
CA VAL A 786 9.62 -23.66 1.54
C VAL A 786 8.17 -23.45 1.15
N ASN A 787 7.52 -24.50 0.65
CA ASN A 787 6.11 -24.45 0.29
C ASN A 787 5.25 -24.67 1.54
N ASN A 788 4.78 -23.58 2.14
CA ASN A 788 3.93 -23.57 3.34
C ASN A 788 2.44 -23.39 3.00
N GLU A 789 2.09 -23.25 1.70
CA GLU A 789 0.70 -23.04 1.27
C GLU A 789 0.01 -24.39 1.05
N TYR A 790 -1.04 -24.59 1.77
CA TYR A 790 -1.99 -25.69 1.65
C TYR A 790 -3.41 -25.17 1.45
#